data_98d0ee32fedea3b241670505821a2aa2
#
_entry.id   98d0ee32fedea3b241670505821a2aa2
#
_cell.length_a   1.000
_cell.length_b   1.000
_cell.length_c   1.000
_cell.angle_alpha   90.00
_cell.angle_beta   90.00
_cell.angle_gamma   90.00
#
_symmetry.space_group_name_H-M   'P 1'
#
loop_
_entity.id
_entity.type
_entity.pdbx_description
1 polymer ?
#
loop_
_entity_poly.entity_id
_entity_poly.type
_entity_poly.pdbx_seq_one_letter_code
_entity_poly.pdbx_strand_id
1 'polypeptide(L)'
;MNVHRMKKRILLLLLVVPALLKAQDVMTGTRQELTSPDGAYRFTFYQRAVGEDNAQMYYTLTYKNRPVIEESKLGVLIENQLFESALGVPNDTCHFWCENLKLTGTERRKADETWKPVYGERAEIRDCYNEMTLKFKKGEGDGAQDGGYDKRKNYFMNIIVRAYNEGVAFRYHFPETTNGLFLHIIGEQTSFTMPQGTMAYYERWAQGPYALRPLEGWGKEESERPLTLKLPDGLSVALLEAEMVDYVRGKFRLSADKPSTLETSLYSSVDIISPYSTPWRVIMVGERPVDLINNNDIVLNLNPACKLADTSWIKPGKVFRSGDLKQERVKAAIDFAAERGIQYVHMDAGWYGPEMKMSSDATTVSPDKDLDIPALCQYAESKGIGLMVYVNQRALVQQLDTLLPLYKKWGLKGIKFGFVQIGNQRWSTWLHDAVRKCGEYGLMVDIHDEYRPTGFSRTYPNLMTQEGIGGNEEMPDALHNTILPYTRFLAGAADYTLCYFNGRVKNTKAHQLAMAAVYYSPLQFMFWYDRPEFYKGEEELEFWKAIPSVWDDSRALDGEIGEYIVQARRSGNDWFVGAMTNTEARTVTLTTDFLEPGKKYLLHLYEDDDKLNTRTKVRSTHKKIKAGDKLVLKLKASGGAALHFTPLK
;
A
#
# COMPACT_ATOMS: atom_id res chain seq x y z
N MET A 1 -17.86 -52.19 37.79
CA MET A 1 -17.71 -52.46 36.35
C MET A 1 -18.70 -51.61 35.61
N ASN A 2 -18.22 -50.76 34.69
CA ASN A 2 -19.00 -49.99 33.70
C ASN A 2 -19.83 -48.75 34.13
N VAL A 3 -19.15 -47.71 34.61
CA VAL A 3 -19.72 -46.33 34.62
C VAL A 3 -18.89 -45.39 33.71
N HIS A 4 -17.75 -45.82 33.19
CA HIS A 4 -16.80 -44.97 32.44
C HIS A 4 -17.02 -44.91 30.90
N ARG A 5 -17.91 -45.75 30.35
CA ARG A 5 -18.17 -45.79 28.89
C ARG A 5 -19.36 -44.96 28.41
N MET A 6 -20.21 -44.50 29.31
CA MET A 6 -21.37 -43.69 28.94
C MET A 6 -21.09 -42.16 28.81
N LYS A 7 -20.05 -41.67 29.52
CA LYS A 7 -19.70 -40.21 29.45
C LYS A 7 -19.03 -39.76 28.15
N LYS A 8 -18.41 -40.67 27.39
CA LYS A 8 -17.75 -40.31 26.13
C LYS A 8 -18.67 -40.22 24.90
N ARG A 9 -19.86 -40.80 24.95
CA ARG A 9 -20.83 -40.74 23.84
C ARG A 9 -21.75 -39.52 23.90
N ILE A 10 -21.97 -38.94 25.06
CA ILE A 10 -22.82 -37.76 25.25
C ILE A 10 -22.05 -36.47 24.89
N LEU A 11 -20.72 -36.45 25.04
CA LEU A 11 -19.90 -35.27 24.68
C LEU A 11 -19.70 -35.11 23.18
N LEU A 12 -19.85 -36.19 22.37
CA LEU A 12 -19.73 -36.11 20.91
C LEU A 12 -21.03 -35.66 20.23
N LEU A 13 -22.18 -35.80 20.89
CA LEU A 13 -23.47 -35.35 20.34
C LEU A 13 -23.72 -33.86 20.60
N LEU A 14 -23.13 -33.28 21.65
CA LEU A 14 -23.28 -31.83 21.96
C LEU A 14 -22.40 -30.93 21.12
N LEU A 15 -21.36 -31.43 20.45
CA LEU A 15 -20.49 -30.63 19.54
C LEU A 15 -20.96 -30.61 18.09
N VAL A 16 -21.92 -31.48 17.71
CA VAL A 16 -22.47 -31.51 16.33
C VAL A 16 -23.75 -30.68 16.22
N VAL A 17 -24.47 -30.44 17.31
CA VAL A 17 -25.74 -29.68 17.30
C VAL A 17 -25.60 -28.20 16.89
N PRO A 18 -24.57 -27.43 17.30
CA PRO A 18 -24.44 -26.04 16.85
C PRO A 18 -24.10 -25.89 15.37
N ALA A 19 -23.42 -26.86 14.77
CA ALA A 19 -23.07 -26.81 13.34
C ALA A 19 -24.24 -27.17 12.43
N LEU A 20 -25.15 -28.02 12.88
CA LEU A 20 -26.35 -28.41 12.16
C LEU A 20 -27.43 -27.33 12.21
N LEU A 21 -27.55 -26.59 13.31
CA LEU A 21 -28.50 -25.48 13.43
C LEU A 21 -28.12 -24.30 12.53
N LYS A 22 -26.82 -24.03 12.36
CA LYS A 22 -26.35 -22.96 11.43
C LYS A 22 -26.57 -23.28 9.94
N ALA A 23 -26.66 -24.56 9.57
CA ALA A 23 -26.89 -24.97 8.19
C ALA A 23 -28.37 -24.81 7.76
N GLN A 24 -29.32 -24.73 8.68
CA GLN A 24 -30.75 -24.58 8.38
C GLN A 24 -31.19 -23.15 8.05
N ASP A 25 -30.40 -22.13 8.42
CA ASP A 25 -30.73 -20.73 8.21
C ASP A 25 -30.25 -20.17 6.86
N VAL A 26 -29.45 -20.92 6.10
CA VAL A 26 -28.95 -20.47 4.79
C VAL A 26 -30.06 -20.56 3.74
N MET A 27 -30.36 -19.44 3.08
CA MET A 27 -31.36 -19.40 2.03
C MET A 27 -31.00 -20.31 0.85
N THR A 28 -31.93 -21.15 0.46
CA THR A 28 -31.73 -22.11 -0.64
C THR A 28 -31.33 -21.41 -1.94
N GLY A 29 -30.24 -21.87 -2.57
CA GLY A 29 -29.76 -21.37 -3.86
C GLY A 29 -28.93 -20.09 -3.80
N THR A 30 -28.70 -19.49 -2.61
CA THR A 30 -27.87 -18.27 -2.51
C THR A 30 -26.39 -18.58 -2.29
N ARG A 31 -26.01 -19.80 -1.87
CA ARG A 31 -24.62 -20.17 -1.68
C ARG A 31 -23.84 -20.22 -2.99
N GLN A 32 -22.77 -19.42 -3.07
CA GLN A 32 -21.89 -19.33 -4.19
C GLN A 32 -20.42 -19.43 -3.73
N GLU A 33 -19.61 -20.17 -4.47
CA GLU A 33 -18.19 -20.36 -4.14
C GLU A 33 -17.30 -19.90 -5.28
N LEU A 34 -16.15 -19.31 -4.94
CA LEU A 34 -15.09 -18.93 -5.86
C LEU A 34 -13.76 -19.42 -5.29
N THR A 35 -12.95 -20.09 -6.13
CA THR A 35 -11.59 -20.50 -5.77
C THR A 35 -10.56 -19.74 -6.58
N SER A 36 -9.35 -19.56 -6.03
CA SER A 36 -8.20 -19.07 -6.78
C SER A 36 -7.81 -20.04 -7.90
N PRO A 37 -7.02 -19.62 -8.91
CA PRO A 37 -6.56 -20.47 -9.99
C PRO A 37 -5.80 -21.73 -9.51
N ASP A 38 -5.00 -21.60 -8.45
CA ASP A 38 -4.27 -22.71 -7.79
C ASP A 38 -5.11 -23.53 -6.80
N GLY A 39 -6.35 -23.06 -6.50
CA GLY A 39 -7.25 -23.70 -5.54
C GLY A 39 -6.93 -23.45 -4.07
N ALA A 40 -5.92 -22.63 -3.76
CA ALA A 40 -5.52 -22.35 -2.38
C ALA A 40 -6.57 -21.55 -1.61
N TYR A 41 -7.14 -20.54 -2.23
CA TYR A 41 -8.21 -19.72 -1.65
C TYR A 41 -9.58 -20.23 -2.04
N ARG A 42 -10.53 -20.19 -1.08
CA ARG A 42 -11.95 -20.42 -1.32
C ARG A 42 -12.76 -19.35 -0.62
N PHE A 43 -13.40 -18.49 -1.40
CA PHE A 43 -14.38 -17.51 -0.95
C PHE A 43 -15.77 -18.13 -1.08
N THR A 44 -16.57 -18.10 -0.02
CA THR A 44 -17.94 -18.61 -0.03
C THR A 44 -18.89 -17.50 0.36
N PHE A 45 -19.80 -17.14 -0.55
CA PHE A 45 -20.90 -16.21 -0.32
C PHE A 45 -22.19 -16.99 -0.01
N TYR A 46 -23.05 -16.45 0.84
CA TYR A 46 -24.43 -16.91 1.06
C TYR A 46 -25.29 -15.83 1.68
N GLN A 47 -26.61 -16.01 1.56
CA GLN A 47 -27.59 -15.20 2.30
C GLN A 47 -28.21 -16.05 3.40
N ARG A 48 -28.49 -15.43 4.55
CA ARG A 48 -29.09 -16.07 5.70
C ARG A 48 -30.21 -15.16 6.24
N ALA A 49 -31.37 -15.72 6.52
CA ALA A 49 -32.44 -15.01 7.19
C ALA A 49 -32.07 -14.73 8.66
N VAL A 50 -32.31 -13.51 9.09
CA VAL A 50 -32.13 -13.07 10.48
C VAL A 50 -33.45 -12.47 10.95
N GLY A 51 -34.27 -13.27 11.66
CA GLY A 51 -35.64 -12.92 11.96
C GLY A 51 -36.62 -13.36 10.86
N GLU A 52 -37.86 -12.90 10.90
CA GLU A 52 -38.91 -13.42 10.01
C GLU A 52 -38.74 -12.97 8.55
N ASP A 53 -38.13 -11.80 8.27
CA ASP A 53 -38.10 -11.20 6.93
C ASP A 53 -36.77 -10.68 6.42
N ASN A 54 -35.68 -10.77 7.17
CA ASN A 54 -34.41 -10.10 6.83
C ASN A 54 -33.32 -11.08 6.32
N ALA A 55 -33.18 -11.18 5.00
CA ALA A 55 -32.03 -11.86 4.39
C ALA A 55 -30.81 -10.96 4.39
N GLN A 56 -29.76 -11.34 5.14
CA GLN A 56 -28.47 -10.64 5.17
C GLN A 56 -27.42 -11.38 4.34
N MET A 57 -26.45 -10.65 3.84
CA MET A 57 -25.32 -11.18 3.04
C MET A 57 -24.14 -11.52 3.93
N TYR A 58 -23.59 -12.71 3.75
CA TYR A 58 -22.44 -13.21 4.49
C TYR A 58 -21.40 -13.82 3.56
N TYR A 59 -20.17 -13.86 4.05
CA TYR A 59 -19.10 -14.61 3.40
C TYR A 59 -18.17 -15.26 4.41
N THR A 60 -17.42 -16.24 3.93
CA THR A 60 -16.30 -16.85 4.61
C THR A 60 -15.12 -16.98 3.65
N LEU A 61 -13.90 -17.02 4.17
CA LEU A 61 -12.69 -17.25 3.38
C LEU A 61 -11.83 -18.33 4.05
N THR A 62 -11.41 -19.32 3.26
CA THR A 62 -10.39 -20.30 3.68
C THR A 62 -9.17 -20.22 2.77
N TYR A 63 -8.00 -20.51 3.34
CA TYR A 63 -6.74 -20.67 2.62
C TYR A 63 -6.16 -22.06 2.91
N LYS A 64 -5.96 -22.88 1.86
CA LYS A 64 -5.54 -24.29 1.98
C LYS A 64 -6.40 -25.05 2.99
N ASN A 65 -7.72 -24.84 2.95
CA ASN A 65 -8.75 -25.39 3.86
C ASN A 65 -8.64 -24.92 5.33
N ARG A 66 -7.79 -23.96 5.66
CA ARG A 66 -7.71 -23.34 6.99
C ARG A 66 -8.61 -22.10 7.02
N PRO A 67 -9.41 -21.88 8.07
CA PRO A 67 -10.24 -20.67 8.18
C PRO A 67 -9.37 -19.41 8.30
N VAL A 68 -9.66 -18.40 7.49
CA VAL A 68 -9.00 -17.09 7.51
C VAL A 68 -10.00 -16.01 7.94
N ILE A 69 -11.14 -15.96 7.25
CA ILE A 69 -12.28 -15.13 7.65
C ILE A 69 -13.43 -16.09 7.96
N GLU A 70 -13.91 -16.03 9.19
CA GLU A 70 -15.12 -16.72 9.62
C GLU A 70 -16.34 -15.95 9.12
N GLU A 71 -17.58 -16.40 9.44
CA GLU A 71 -18.81 -15.75 8.98
C GLU A 71 -18.78 -14.22 9.22
N SER A 72 -18.75 -13.46 8.14
CA SER A 72 -18.62 -12.01 8.11
C SER A 72 -19.67 -11.37 7.20
N LYS A 73 -20.13 -10.18 7.54
CA LYS A 73 -21.15 -9.45 6.82
C LYS A 73 -20.60 -8.72 5.60
N LEU A 74 -21.45 -8.58 4.57
CA LEU A 74 -21.26 -7.73 3.42
C LEU A 74 -22.42 -6.75 3.30
N GLY A 75 -22.15 -5.54 2.83
CA GLY A 75 -23.18 -4.57 2.53
C GLY A 75 -22.75 -3.12 2.65
N VAL A 76 -23.60 -2.23 2.17
CA VAL A 76 -23.39 -0.79 2.14
C VAL A 76 -24.56 -0.11 2.85
N LEU A 77 -24.26 0.92 3.62
CA LEU A 77 -25.26 1.77 4.29
C LEU A 77 -25.47 3.02 3.43
N ILE A 78 -26.71 3.22 2.99
CA ILE A 78 -27.08 4.34 2.10
C ILE A 78 -28.18 5.15 2.76
N GLU A 79 -28.07 6.47 2.71
CA GLU A 79 -29.10 7.41 3.14
C GLU A 79 -29.43 8.37 2.01
N ASN A 80 -30.55 8.13 1.32
CA ASN A 80 -30.96 8.91 0.15
C ASN A 80 -32.21 9.77 0.37
N GLN A 81 -32.74 9.85 1.60
CA GLN A 81 -34.02 10.51 1.89
C GLN A 81 -34.12 11.92 1.30
N LEU A 82 -33.06 12.72 1.35
CA LEU A 82 -33.07 14.09 0.85
C LEU A 82 -33.26 14.13 -0.67
N PHE A 83 -32.53 13.29 -1.39
CA PHE A 83 -32.56 13.25 -2.86
C PHE A 83 -33.89 12.64 -3.36
N GLU A 84 -34.34 11.57 -2.73
CA GLU A 84 -35.58 10.91 -3.09
C GLU A 84 -36.77 11.85 -2.89
N SER A 85 -36.83 12.56 -1.78
CA SER A 85 -37.85 13.56 -1.49
C SER A 85 -37.85 14.73 -2.49
N ALA A 86 -36.65 15.28 -2.83
CA ALA A 86 -36.51 16.37 -3.77
C ALA A 86 -36.92 15.99 -5.21
N LEU A 87 -36.76 14.73 -5.58
CA LEU A 87 -37.16 14.21 -6.89
C LEU A 87 -38.59 13.69 -6.94
N GLY A 88 -39.35 13.81 -5.85
CA GLY A 88 -40.73 13.31 -5.77
C GLY A 88 -40.81 11.78 -5.75
N VAL A 89 -39.75 11.12 -5.38
CA VAL A 89 -39.63 9.67 -5.31
C VAL A 89 -40.07 9.19 -3.92
N PRO A 90 -40.83 8.08 -3.79
CA PRO A 90 -41.13 7.51 -2.49
C PRO A 90 -39.87 7.14 -1.74
N ASN A 91 -39.76 7.56 -0.48
CA ASN A 91 -38.64 7.18 0.38
C ASN A 91 -38.55 5.66 0.49
N ASP A 92 -37.39 5.11 0.22
CA ASP A 92 -37.09 3.75 0.60
C ASP A 92 -36.86 3.74 2.13
N THR A 93 -37.68 2.99 2.85
CA THR A 93 -37.56 2.85 4.30
C THR A 93 -36.43 1.94 4.72
N CYS A 94 -35.78 1.25 3.77
CA CYS A 94 -34.68 0.37 4.01
C CYS A 94 -33.36 1.03 3.58
N HIS A 95 -32.62 1.58 4.54
CA HIS A 95 -31.30 2.22 4.31
C HIS A 95 -30.15 1.22 4.15
N PHE A 96 -30.40 -0.06 4.37
CA PHE A 96 -29.38 -1.09 4.39
C PHE A 96 -29.34 -1.86 3.07
N TRP A 97 -28.29 -1.66 2.29
CA TRP A 97 -28.02 -2.47 1.10
C TRP A 97 -27.20 -3.73 1.46
N CYS A 98 -27.53 -4.33 2.56
CA CYS A 98 -27.08 -5.62 3.05
C CYS A 98 -28.24 -6.55 3.36
N GLU A 99 -29.48 -6.03 3.41
CA GLU A 99 -30.70 -6.75 3.79
C GLU A 99 -31.71 -6.76 2.65
N ASN A 100 -32.45 -7.85 2.53
CA ASN A 100 -33.56 -8.04 1.60
C ASN A 100 -33.18 -7.81 0.11
N LEU A 101 -31.91 -7.99 -0.27
CA LEU A 101 -31.52 -8.01 -1.67
C LEU A 101 -31.75 -9.40 -2.23
N LYS A 102 -32.38 -9.48 -3.39
CA LYS A 102 -32.62 -10.73 -4.11
C LYS A 102 -31.46 -11.03 -5.06
N LEU A 103 -30.77 -12.14 -4.87
CA LEU A 103 -29.78 -12.64 -5.83
C LEU A 103 -30.49 -13.03 -7.13
N THR A 104 -30.22 -12.32 -8.22
CA THR A 104 -30.87 -12.51 -9.52
C THR A 104 -29.99 -13.27 -10.52
N GLY A 105 -28.70 -13.34 -10.28
CA GLY A 105 -27.76 -14.05 -11.16
C GLY A 105 -26.34 -14.05 -10.64
N THR A 106 -25.55 -14.96 -11.22
CA THR A 106 -24.11 -15.07 -10.93
C THR A 106 -23.37 -15.23 -12.24
N GLU A 107 -22.39 -14.38 -12.49
CA GLU A 107 -21.50 -14.46 -13.64
C GLU A 107 -20.10 -14.87 -13.19
N ARG A 108 -19.38 -15.58 -14.06
CA ARG A 108 -18.02 -16.03 -13.77
C ARG A 108 -17.12 -15.77 -14.98
N ARG A 109 -15.90 -15.32 -14.71
CA ARG A 109 -14.85 -15.19 -15.74
C ARG A 109 -13.49 -15.56 -15.16
N LYS A 110 -12.51 -15.74 -16.05
CA LYS A 110 -11.11 -15.97 -15.70
C LYS A 110 -10.25 -15.02 -16.51
N ALA A 111 -9.14 -14.62 -15.94
CA ALA A 111 -8.10 -13.89 -16.64
C ALA A 111 -6.73 -14.51 -16.30
N ASP A 112 -5.82 -14.46 -17.24
CA ASP A 112 -4.42 -14.84 -17.05
C ASP A 112 -3.60 -14.06 -18.08
N GLU A 113 -3.10 -12.91 -17.68
CA GLU A 113 -2.37 -11.97 -18.50
C GLU A 113 -1.08 -11.58 -17.81
N THR A 114 -0.05 -11.22 -18.57
CA THR A 114 1.18 -10.64 -18.05
C THR A 114 1.35 -9.25 -18.63
N TRP A 115 1.62 -8.27 -17.80
CA TRP A 115 1.84 -6.90 -18.20
C TRP A 115 3.16 -6.36 -17.68
N LYS A 116 3.68 -5.30 -18.33
CA LYS A 116 4.93 -4.65 -17.96
C LYS A 116 4.63 -3.30 -17.33
N PRO A 117 5.01 -3.10 -16.06
CA PRO A 117 4.90 -1.78 -15.43
C PRO A 117 5.90 -0.81 -16.07
N VAL A 118 5.60 0.49 -16.02
CA VAL A 118 6.55 1.54 -16.45
C VAL A 118 7.82 1.48 -15.61
N TYR A 119 7.68 1.13 -14.35
CA TYR A 119 8.72 0.80 -13.38
C TYR A 119 8.10 -0.02 -12.24
N GLY A 120 8.89 -0.69 -11.43
CA GLY A 120 8.33 -1.46 -10.32
C GLY A 120 9.35 -2.23 -9.51
N GLU A 121 8.83 -3.12 -8.71
CA GLU A 121 9.62 -4.13 -7.99
C GLU A 121 9.93 -5.36 -8.87
N ARG A 122 9.24 -5.47 -10.02
CA ARG A 122 9.36 -6.57 -10.99
C ARG A 122 9.21 -6.03 -12.40
N ALA A 123 9.94 -6.62 -13.35
CA ALA A 123 9.87 -6.22 -14.78
C ALA A 123 8.56 -6.66 -15.45
N GLU A 124 7.94 -7.71 -14.94
CA GLU A 124 6.69 -8.28 -15.43
C GLU A 124 5.80 -8.69 -14.27
N ILE A 125 4.51 -8.41 -14.38
CA ILE A 125 3.50 -8.73 -13.38
C ILE A 125 2.42 -9.60 -14.04
N ARG A 126 2.15 -10.77 -13.45
CA ARG A 126 1.06 -11.63 -13.87
C ARG A 126 -0.25 -11.20 -13.20
N ASP A 127 -1.30 -11.04 -13.98
CA ASP A 127 -2.67 -10.75 -13.56
C ASP A 127 -3.53 -11.99 -13.81
N CYS A 128 -3.53 -12.94 -12.84
CA CYS A 128 -4.18 -14.23 -12.99
C CYS A 128 -5.20 -14.45 -11.88
N TYR A 129 -6.48 -14.48 -12.25
CA TYR A 129 -7.57 -14.61 -11.28
C TYR A 129 -8.80 -15.35 -11.85
N ASN A 130 -9.59 -15.89 -10.93
CA ASN A 130 -10.99 -16.23 -11.16
C ASN A 130 -11.87 -15.10 -10.59
N GLU A 131 -12.92 -14.70 -11.33
CA GLU A 131 -13.86 -13.66 -10.90
C GLU A 131 -15.27 -14.20 -10.84
N MET A 132 -16.02 -13.75 -9.84
CA MET A 132 -17.45 -13.98 -9.67
C MET A 132 -18.16 -12.66 -9.45
N THR A 133 -19.18 -12.39 -10.25
CA THR A 133 -20.09 -11.25 -10.07
C THR A 133 -21.45 -11.75 -9.60
N LEU A 134 -21.79 -11.40 -8.37
CA LEU A 134 -23.10 -11.67 -7.78
C LEU A 134 -24.01 -10.48 -8.06
N LYS A 135 -25.12 -10.69 -8.77
CA LYS A 135 -26.07 -9.63 -9.18
C LYS A 135 -27.28 -9.61 -8.26
N PHE A 136 -27.52 -8.48 -7.65
CA PHE A 136 -28.61 -8.28 -6.72
C PHE A 136 -29.59 -7.24 -7.21
N LYS A 137 -30.86 -7.46 -6.86
CA LYS A 137 -31.96 -6.52 -7.03
C LYS A 137 -32.57 -6.22 -5.66
N LYS A 138 -32.83 -4.94 -5.38
CA LYS A 138 -33.59 -4.46 -4.24
C LYS A 138 -34.92 -3.85 -4.76
N GLY A 139 -36.02 -4.17 -4.10
CA GLY A 139 -37.35 -3.75 -4.51
C GLY A 139 -38.08 -4.80 -5.36
N GLU A 140 -39.42 -4.63 -5.50
CA GLU A 140 -40.31 -5.61 -6.13
C GLU A 140 -40.80 -5.21 -7.54
N GLY A 141 -40.34 -4.10 -8.09
CA GLY A 141 -40.70 -3.69 -9.45
C GLY A 141 -40.26 -4.71 -10.50
N ASP A 142 -40.94 -4.76 -11.61
CA ASP A 142 -40.66 -5.68 -12.74
C ASP A 142 -39.53 -5.20 -13.65
N GLY A 143 -38.95 -4.03 -13.36
CA GLY A 143 -37.83 -3.46 -14.12
C GLY A 143 -38.22 -2.88 -15.47
N ALA A 144 -39.51 -2.81 -15.80
CA ALA A 144 -39.97 -2.15 -17.02
C ALA A 144 -39.68 -0.63 -16.91
N GLN A 145 -38.75 -0.16 -17.70
CA GLN A 145 -38.43 1.26 -17.83
C GLN A 145 -39.29 1.87 -18.91
N ASP A 146 -40.47 2.34 -18.52
CA ASP A 146 -41.10 3.40 -19.27
C ASP A 146 -40.52 4.71 -18.77
N GLY A 147 -40.04 5.58 -19.67
CA GLY A 147 -39.35 6.86 -19.38
C GLY A 147 -40.10 7.88 -18.53
N GLY A 148 -40.85 7.41 -17.54
CA GLY A 148 -41.51 8.14 -16.49
C GLY A 148 -41.03 7.67 -15.12
N TYR A 149 -41.06 8.56 -14.13
CA TYR A 149 -40.80 8.27 -12.73
C TYR A 149 -41.70 7.15 -12.22
N ASP A 150 -41.27 5.89 -12.39
CA ASP A 150 -42.02 4.75 -11.86
C ASP A 150 -41.92 4.73 -10.35
N LYS A 151 -43.07 4.69 -9.68
CA LYS A 151 -43.17 4.60 -8.23
C LYS A 151 -42.69 3.25 -7.67
N ARG A 152 -42.39 2.28 -8.53
CA ARG A 152 -41.91 0.94 -8.18
C ARG A 152 -40.44 0.82 -8.54
N LYS A 153 -39.59 1.36 -7.71
CA LYS A 153 -38.14 1.35 -7.99
C LYS A 153 -37.50 0.00 -7.74
N ASN A 154 -36.70 -0.40 -8.72
CA ASN A 154 -35.70 -1.43 -8.55
C ASN A 154 -34.35 -0.77 -8.47
N TYR A 155 -33.57 -1.17 -7.48
CA TYR A 155 -32.18 -0.80 -7.34
C TYR A 155 -31.31 -2.04 -7.61
N PHE A 156 -30.17 -1.84 -8.23
CA PHE A 156 -29.25 -2.91 -8.57
C PHE A 156 -27.91 -2.68 -7.89
N MET A 157 -27.38 -3.73 -7.32
CA MET A 157 -26.02 -3.77 -6.79
C MET A 157 -25.39 -5.10 -7.17
N ASN A 158 -24.12 -5.07 -7.54
CA ASN A 158 -23.33 -6.26 -7.75
C ASN A 158 -22.23 -6.34 -6.69
N ILE A 159 -21.90 -7.54 -6.25
CA ILE A 159 -20.67 -7.81 -5.52
C ILE A 159 -19.73 -8.51 -6.50
N ILE A 160 -18.58 -7.88 -6.80
CA ILE A 160 -17.56 -8.43 -7.67
C ILE A 160 -16.47 -8.97 -6.77
N VAL A 161 -16.15 -10.26 -6.93
CA VAL A 161 -15.12 -10.96 -6.17
C VAL A 161 -14.06 -11.47 -7.13
N ARG A 162 -12.79 -11.20 -6.87
CA ARG A 162 -11.64 -11.79 -7.57
C ARG A 162 -10.81 -12.63 -6.60
N ALA A 163 -10.52 -13.84 -6.99
CA ALA A 163 -9.63 -14.73 -6.28
C ALA A 163 -8.35 -14.93 -7.11
N TYR A 164 -7.25 -14.37 -6.62
CA TYR A 164 -5.88 -14.53 -7.13
C TYR A 164 -5.16 -15.62 -6.34
N ASN A 165 -4.01 -16.08 -6.80
CA ASN A 165 -3.12 -16.93 -6.01
C ASN A 165 -2.49 -16.15 -4.85
N GLU A 166 -2.42 -14.82 -4.96
CA GLU A 166 -1.85 -13.88 -4.01
C GLU A 166 -2.84 -13.42 -2.93
N GLY A 167 -4.15 -13.57 -3.18
CA GLY A 167 -5.19 -13.10 -2.27
C GLY A 167 -6.58 -13.06 -2.88
N VAL A 168 -7.54 -12.57 -2.10
CA VAL A 168 -8.92 -12.37 -2.55
C VAL A 168 -9.29 -10.90 -2.38
N ALA A 169 -9.98 -10.35 -3.38
CA ALA A 169 -10.51 -9.00 -3.33
C ALA A 169 -11.99 -8.97 -3.69
N PHE A 170 -12.75 -8.08 -3.09
CA PHE A 170 -14.14 -7.82 -3.46
C PHE A 170 -14.49 -6.34 -3.38
N ARG A 171 -15.52 -5.94 -4.14
CA ARG A 171 -16.08 -4.58 -4.12
C ARG A 171 -17.57 -4.58 -4.44
N TYR A 172 -18.22 -3.47 -4.12
CA TYR A 172 -19.60 -3.20 -4.52
C TYR A 172 -19.61 -2.41 -5.82
N HIS A 173 -20.55 -2.76 -6.71
CA HIS A 173 -20.71 -2.08 -8.01
C HIS A 173 -22.20 -1.76 -8.20
N PHE A 174 -22.49 -0.51 -8.50
CA PHE A 174 -23.81 0.00 -8.81
C PHE A 174 -23.93 0.16 -10.32
N PRO A 175 -24.59 -0.78 -11.04
CA PRO A 175 -24.51 -0.87 -12.50
C PRO A 175 -25.45 0.06 -13.26
N GLU A 176 -26.34 0.78 -12.58
CA GLU A 176 -27.39 1.59 -13.22
C GLU A 176 -26.79 2.63 -14.17
N THR A 177 -27.21 2.61 -15.44
CA THR A 177 -26.69 3.50 -16.49
C THR A 177 -27.75 4.40 -17.10
N THR A 178 -29.05 4.05 -16.96
CA THR A 178 -30.11 4.70 -17.73
C THR A 178 -30.50 6.05 -17.17
N ASN A 179 -30.63 6.17 -15.84
CA ASN A 179 -31.09 7.39 -15.18
C ASN A 179 -30.14 7.93 -14.13
N GLY A 180 -28.89 7.46 -14.05
CA GLY A 180 -27.88 7.88 -13.09
C GLY A 180 -28.45 8.05 -11.67
N LEU A 181 -28.23 7.07 -10.80
CA LEU A 181 -28.64 7.19 -9.41
C LEU A 181 -27.62 7.97 -8.61
N PHE A 182 -28.07 8.96 -7.86
CA PHE A 182 -27.29 9.58 -6.80
C PHE A 182 -27.43 8.74 -5.54
N LEU A 183 -26.33 8.26 -5.00
CA LEU A 183 -26.31 7.48 -3.78
C LEU A 183 -25.42 8.17 -2.75
N HIS A 184 -25.96 8.40 -1.56
CA HIS A 184 -25.23 8.91 -0.40
C HIS A 184 -24.86 7.74 0.49
N ILE A 185 -23.61 7.27 0.39
CA ILE A 185 -23.09 6.16 1.18
C ILE A 185 -22.60 6.72 2.52
N ILE A 186 -23.22 6.31 3.61
CA ILE A 186 -22.88 6.74 4.98
C ILE A 186 -21.95 5.75 5.70
N GLY A 187 -21.75 4.55 5.15
CA GLY A 187 -20.87 3.53 5.72
C GLY A 187 -20.94 2.20 4.98
N GLU A 188 -20.17 1.25 5.48
CA GLU A 188 -20.21 -0.14 5.03
C GLU A 188 -20.46 -1.07 6.23
N GLN A 189 -21.20 -2.17 6.00
CA GLN A 189 -21.30 -3.28 6.95
C GLN A 189 -20.25 -4.37 6.67
N THR A 190 -19.30 -4.08 5.81
CA THR A 190 -18.18 -4.98 5.48
C THR A 190 -17.40 -5.30 6.74
N SER A 191 -17.38 -6.56 7.13
CA SER A 191 -16.68 -7.04 8.32
C SER A 191 -15.72 -8.19 8.02
N PHE A 192 -14.79 -8.42 8.95
CA PHE A 192 -13.76 -9.45 8.87
C PHE A 192 -13.65 -10.12 10.24
N THR A 193 -14.37 -11.21 10.42
CA THR A 193 -14.31 -12.02 11.66
C THR A 193 -13.12 -12.95 11.56
N MET A 194 -12.17 -12.75 12.45
CA MET A 194 -10.94 -13.52 12.49
C MET A 194 -11.06 -14.68 13.50
N PRO A 195 -10.28 -15.76 13.33
CA PRO A 195 -10.15 -16.79 14.36
C PRO A 195 -9.77 -16.18 15.72
N GLN A 196 -10.38 -16.69 16.79
CA GLN A 196 -10.12 -16.20 18.14
C GLN A 196 -8.63 -16.34 18.50
N GLY A 197 -8.05 -15.31 19.12
CA GLY A 197 -6.63 -15.24 19.47
C GLY A 197 -5.76 -14.57 18.40
N THR A 198 -6.37 -14.06 17.33
CA THR A 198 -5.66 -13.28 16.31
C THR A 198 -5.07 -12.00 16.90
N MET A 199 -3.81 -11.73 16.57
CA MET A 199 -3.09 -10.51 16.93
C MET A 199 -2.97 -9.58 15.74
N ALA A 200 -3.00 -8.26 15.96
CA ALA A 200 -2.89 -7.23 14.93
C ALA A 200 -1.67 -6.33 15.15
N TYR A 201 -0.95 -6.04 14.08
CA TYR A 201 0.03 -4.96 14.05
C TYR A 201 -0.72 -3.63 13.88
N TYR A 202 -1.22 -3.13 15.02
CA TYR A 202 -2.06 -1.95 15.11
C TYR A 202 -1.27 -0.66 14.91
N GLU A 203 -1.82 0.27 14.13
CA GLU A 203 -1.28 1.60 13.92
C GLU A 203 -2.43 2.61 13.85
N ARG A 204 -2.38 3.65 14.66
CA ARG A 204 -3.51 4.58 14.82
C ARG A 204 -3.62 5.63 13.70
N TRP A 205 -2.47 6.11 13.20
CA TRP A 205 -2.37 7.09 12.10
C TRP A 205 -1.18 6.74 11.21
N ALA A 206 -1.21 7.19 9.96
CA ALA A 206 -0.34 6.69 8.91
C ALA A 206 1.18 6.89 9.12
N GLN A 207 1.59 7.79 10.00
CA GLN A 207 2.99 7.99 10.40
C GLN A 207 3.23 7.55 11.86
N GLY A 208 2.28 6.82 12.43
CA GLY A 208 2.31 6.39 13.84
C GLY A 208 3.21 5.19 14.11
N PRO A 209 3.46 4.92 15.40
CA PRO A 209 4.16 3.71 15.80
C PRO A 209 3.22 2.49 15.73
N TYR A 210 3.78 1.36 15.31
CA TYR A 210 3.10 0.08 15.36
C TYR A 210 3.13 -0.54 16.76
N ALA A 211 2.04 -1.24 17.11
CA ALA A 211 1.98 -2.07 18.32
C ALA A 211 1.29 -3.39 18.00
N LEU A 212 1.85 -4.51 18.47
CA LEU A 212 1.18 -5.81 18.38
C LEU A 212 0.11 -5.90 19.46
N ARG A 213 -1.16 -5.97 19.07
CA ARG A 213 -2.33 -5.98 19.96
C ARG A 213 -3.29 -7.13 19.62
N PRO A 214 -3.96 -7.73 20.61
CA PRO A 214 -5.05 -8.68 20.32
C PRO A 214 -6.24 -7.94 19.68
N LEU A 215 -7.06 -8.66 18.93
CA LEU A 215 -8.33 -8.13 18.38
C LEU A 215 -9.41 -7.99 19.46
N GLU A 216 -9.03 -7.47 20.59
CA GLU A 216 -9.88 -7.20 21.74
C GLU A 216 -9.35 -5.94 22.44
N GLY A 217 -10.24 -5.15 23.02
CA GLY A 217 -9.82 -4.06 23.90
C GLY A 217 -9.25 -2.81 23.22
N TRP A 218 -9.47 -2.60 21.92
CA TRP A 218 -9.13 -1.33 21.25
C TRP A 218 -10.08 -0.18 21.66
N GLY A 219 -11.21 -0.50 22.27
CA GLY A 219 -12.25 0.46 22.58
C GLY A 219 -12.84 1.07 21.29
N LYS A 220 -12.86 2.40 21.20
CA LYS A 220 -13.30 3.14 20.01
C LYS A 220 -12.16 3.52 19.07
N GLU A 221 -10.94 3.02 19.31
CA GLU A 221 -9.79 3.32 18.46
C GLU A 221 -9.88 2.58 17.13
N GLU A 222 -9.30 3.18 16.11
CA GLU A 222 -9.27 2.66 14.75
C GLU A 222 -7.82 2.43 14.31
N SER A 223 -7.60 1.39 13.51
CA SER A 223 -6.30 1.09 12.92
C SER A 223 -6.25 1.47 11.44
N GLU A 224 -5.10 1.96 11.03
CA GLU A 224 -4.79 2.23 9.61
C GLU A 224 -4.69 0.94 8.80
N ARG A 225 -4.71 1.10 7.50
CA ARG A 225 -4.43 0.08 6.49
C ARG A 225 -3.05 0.33 5.82
N PRO A 226 -2.33 -0.69 5.35
CA PRO A 226 -2.59 -2.13 5.53
C PRO A 226 -2.61 -2.53 7.00
N LEU A 227 -3.56 -3.39 7.38
CA LEU A 227 -3.59 -3.99 8.71
C LEU A 227 -3.11 -5.44 8.61
N THR A 228 -1.94 -5.71 9.16
CA THR A 228 -1.37 -7.05 9.17
C THR A 228 -1.70 -7.77 10.46
N LEU A 229 -2.12 -9.02 10.33
CA LEU A 229 -2.63 -9.87 11.40
C LEU A 229 -1.80 -11.15 11.47
N LYS A 230 -1.63 -11.65 12.68
CA LYS A 230 -1.02 -12.98 12.97
C LYS A 230 -2.11 -13.88 13.55
N LEU A 231 -2.48 -14.92 12.81
CA LEU A 231 -3.48 -15.89 13.24
C LEU A 231 -2.88 -16.88 14.25
N PRO A 232 -3.70 -17.48 15.12
CA PRO A 232 -3.23 -18.41 16.13
C PRO A 232 -2.59 -19.69 15.56
N ASP A 233 -2.94 -20.03 14.32
CA ASP A 233 -2.39 -21.18 13.59
C ASP A 233 -1.12 -20.88 12.79
N GLY A 234 -0.58 -19.64 12.94
CA GLY A 234 0.67 -19.18 12.34
C GLY A 234 0.55 -18.50 10.97
N LEU A 235 -0.65 -18.45 10.36
CA LEU A 235 -0.85 -17.68 9.13
C LEU A 235 -0.67 -16.18 9.39
N SER A 236 -0.09 -15.49 8.42
CA SER A 236 -0.07 -14.04 8.35
C SER A 236 -1.13 -13.56 7.36
N VAL A 237 -1.93 -12.57 7.74
CA VAL A 237 -2.99 -12.01 6.91
C VAL A 237 -2.80 -10.51 6.80
N ALA A 238 -3.02 -9.94 5.62
CA ALA A 238 -3.06 -8.49 5.46
C ALA A 238 -4.40 -8.05 4.86
N LEU A 239 -5.02 -7.04 5.48
CA LEU A 239 -6.22 -6.38 5.01
C LEU A 239 -5.85 -5.02 4.41
N LEU A 240 -6.24 -4.79 3.14
CA LEU A 240 -5.87 -3.60 2.37
C LEU A 240 -7.05 -3.05 1.59
N GLU A 241 -6.81 -1.90 0.95
CA GLU A 241 -7.66 -1.32 -0.09
C GLU A 241 -6.88 -1.22 -1.40
N ALA A 242 -7.59 -1.34 -2.53
CA ALA A 242 -7.04 -1.02 -3.84
C ALA A 242 -8.05 -0.17 -4.65
N GLU A 243 -7.53 0.63 -5.60
CA GLU A 243 -8.34 1.53 -6.46
C GLU A 243 -9.23 2.51 -5.65
N MET A 244 -8.70 3.07 -4.55
CA MET A 244 -9.38 4.14 -3.81
C MET A 244 -9.04 5.49 -4.45
N VAL A 245 -9.85 5.96 -5.39
CA VAL A 245 -9.61 7.15 -6.23
C VAL A 245 -10.63 8.24 -5.96
N ASP A 246 -11.90 8.01 -6.29
CA ASP A 246 -13.02 8.93 -6.03
C ASP A 246 -13.90 8.36 -4.92
N TYR A 247 -13.31 8.13 -3.78
CA TYR A 247 -13.95 7.55 -2.62
C TYR A 247 -13.30 8.08 -1.35
N VAL A 248 -13.74 7.60 -0.22
CA VAL A 248 -13.24 7.94 1.10
C VAL A 248 -12.31 6.85 1.63
N ARG A 249 -11.26 7.27 2.35
CA ARG A 249 -10.33 6.35 3.02
C ARG A 249 -11.05 5.51 4.07
N GLY A 250 -10.81 4.21 4.07
CA GLY A 250 -11.25 3.30 5.12
C GLY A 250 -10.17 3.08 6.18
N LYS A 251 -10.62 2.81 7.41
CA LYS A 251 -9.87 2.28 8.54
C LYS A 251 -10.54 1.02 9.05
N PHE A 252 -9.95 0.38 10.04
CA PHE A 252 -10.52 -0.78 10.73
C PHE A 252 -10.81 -0.44 12.18
N ARG A 253 -12.02 -0.74 12.63
CA ARG A 253 -12.43 -0.70 14.03
C ARG A 253 -12.87 -2.08 14.48
N LEU A 254 -12.87 -2.33 15.78
CA LEU A 254 -13.47 -3.54 16.33
C LEU A 254 -14.99 -3.42 16.34
N SER A 255 -15.69 -4.51 16.01
CA SER A 255 -17.14 -4.61 16.16
C SER A 255 -17.52 -4.51 17.63
N ALA A 256 -18.59 -3.74 17.90
CA ALA A 256 -19.17 -3.68 19.24
C ALA A 256 -19.95 -4.94 19.61
N ASP A 257 -20.46 -5.65 18.59
CA ASP A 257 -21.43 -6.72 18.76
C ASP A 257 -20.84 -8.13 18.64
N LYS A 258 -19.67 -8.26 17.98
CA LYS A 258 -19.08 -9.56 17.67
C LYS A 258 -17.59 -9.59 17.99
N PRO A 259 -17.12 -10.45 18.92
CA PRO A 259 -15.71 -10.59 19.25
C PRO A 259 -14.85 -10.93 18.03
N SER A 260 -13.55 -10.61 18.08
CA SER A 260 -12.55 -10.90 17.03
C SER A 260 -12.97 -10.44 15.63
N THR A 261 -13.85 -9.45 15.54
CA THR A 261 -14.39 -8.95 14.28
C THR A 261 -13.96 -7.51 14.04
N LEU A 262 -13.32 -7.29 12.89
CA LEU A 262 -13.03 -5.97 12.35
C LEU A 262 -14.16 -5.50 11.44
N GLU A 263 -14.47 -4.22 11.48
CA GLU A 263 -15.41 -3.55 10.59
C GLU A 263 -14.69 -2.46 9.80
N THR A 264 -15.08 -2.28 8.55
CA THR A 264 -14.64 -1.12 7.77
C THR A 264 -15.26 0.15 8.35
N SER A 265 -14.42 1.09 8.75
CA SER A 265 -14.80 2.44 9.18
C SER A 265 -14.43 3.43 8.09
N LEU A 266 -15.42 4.10 7.49
CA LEU A 266 -15.20 5.14 6.50
C LEU A 266 -14.90 6.47 7.20
N TYR A 267 -13.94 7.24 6.68
CA TYR A 267 -13.56 8.54 7.25
C TYR A 267 -14.73 9.56 7.21
N SER A 268 -15.56 9.48 6.19
CA SER A 268 -16.79 10.29 6.03
C SER A 268 -17.76 9.58 5.10
N SER A 269 -18.95 10.15 4.91
CA SER A 269 -19.85 9.73 3.84
C SER A 269 -19.27 10.01 2.45
N VAL A 270 -19.86 9.34 1.44
CA VAL A 270 -19.46 9.42 0.03
C VAL A 270 -20.68 9.67 -0.84
N ASP A 271 -20.59 10.63 -1.75
CA ASP A 271 -21.58 10.86 -2.80
C ASP A 271 -21.11 10.23 -4.10
N ILE A 272 -21.91 9.35 -4.66
CA ILE A 272 -21.61 8.69 -5.93
C ILE A 272 -22.74 8.85 -6.94
N ILE A 273 -22.40 8.75 -8.20
CA ILE A 273 -23.34 8.70 -9.33
C ILE A 273 -23.10 7.39 -10.06
N SER A 274 -24.15 6.56 -10.20
CA SER A 274 -24.03 5.31 -10.96
C SER A 274 -23.85 5.57 -12.47
N PRO A 275 -23.16 4.69 -13.22
CA PRO A 275 -22.52 3.46 -12.74
C PRO A 275 -21.26 3.74 -11.92
N TYR A 276 -21.10 3.05 -10.80
CA TYR A 276 -20.00 3.29 -9.89
C TYR A 276 -19.49 2.01 -9.23
N SER A 277 -18.20 1.94 -8.95
CA SER A 277 -17.59 0.86 -8.15
C SER A 277 -16.87 1.43 -6.94
N THR A 278 -17.12 0.85 -5.77
CA THR A 278 -16.33 1.16 -4.57
C THR A 278 -14.88 0.66 -4.72
N PRO A 279 -13.93 1.12 -3.89
CA PRO A 279 -12.61 0.51 -3.80
C PRO A 279 -12.70 -1.00 -3.50
N TRP A 280 -11.67 -1.73 -3.88
CA TRP A 280 -11.52 -3.12 -3.51
C TRP A 280 -11.14 -3.26 -2.04
N ARG A 281 -11.77 -4.20 -1.36
CA ARG A 281 -11.35 -4.73 -0.06
C ARG A 281 -10.51 -5.97 -0.34
N VAL A 282 -9.24 -5.94 0.09
CA VAL A 282 -8.23 -6.95 -0.28
C VAL A 282 -7.81 -7.74 0.95
N ILE A 283 -7.76 -9.06 0.82
CA ILE A 283 -7.32 -10.00 1.85
C ILE A 283 -6.18 -10.82 1.27
N MET A 284 -4.98 -10.67 1.80
CA MET A 284 -3.79 -11.45 1.44
C MET A 284 -3.48 -12.43 2.58
N VAL A 285 -2.97 -13.61 2.24
CA VAL A 285 -2.57 -14.63 3.23
C VAL A 285 -1.21 -15.20 2.86
N GLY A 286 -0.33 -15.34 3.85
CA GLY A 286 0.96 -15.99 3.73
C GLY A 286 1.14 -17.07 4.80
N GLU A 287 1.78 -18.19 4.44
CA GLU A 287 2.22 -19.20 5.42
C GLU A 287 3.40 -18.69 6.24
N ARG A 288 4.22 -17.84 5.62
CA ARG A 288 5.28 -17.06 6.26
C ARG A 288 5.03 -15.58 6.02
N PRO A 289 5.46 -14.69 6.91
CA PRO A 289 5.27 -13.25 6.72
C PRO A 289 5.83 -12.72 5.38
N VAL A 290 6.97 -13.26 4.92
CA VAL A 290 7.60 -12.87 3.65
C VAL A 290 6.74 -13.16 2.41
N ASP A 291 5.80 -14.09 2.51
CA ASP A 291 4.89 -14.43 1.40
C ASP A 291 3.96 -13.24 1.10
N LEU A 292 3.59 -12.42 2.10
CA LEU A 292 2.81 -11.19 1.89
C LEU A 292 3.59 -10.19 1.03
N ILE A 293 4.90 -10.02 1.28
CA ILE A 293 5.76 -9.11 0.51
C ILE A 293 5.91 -9.60 -0.93
N ASN A 294 6.08 -10.92 -1.11
CA ASN A 294 6.25 -11.53 -2.43
C ASN A 294 4.97 -11.49 -3.28
N ASN A 295 3.81 -11.30 -2.65
CA ASN A 295 2.48 -11.33 -3.27
C ASN A 295 1.82 -9.93 -3.40
N ASN A 296 2.54 -8.84 -3.18
CA ASN A 296 1.99 -7.49 -3.13
C ASN A 296 1.52 -6.94 -4.50
N ASP A 297 1.82 -7.60 -5.61
CA ASP A 297 1.37 -7.19 -6.96
C ASP A 297 -0.15 -7.17 -7.12
N ILE A 298 -0.90 -7.88 -6.28
CA ILE A 298 -2.38 -7.87 -6.28
C ILE A 298 -2.95 -6.45 -6.18
N VAL A 299 -2.29 -5.55 -5.43
CA VAL A 299 -2.75 -4.15 -5.30
C VAL A 299 -2.68 -3.42 -6.64
N LEU A 300 -1.62 -3.63 -7.42
CA LEU A 300 -1.49 -3.07 -8.76
C LEU A 300 -2.49 -3.71 -9.72
N ASN A 301 -2.62 -5.05 -9.70
CA ASN A 301 -3.51 -5.81 -10.57
C ASN A 301 -4.99 -5.41 -10.43
N LEU A 302 -5.39 -4.89 -9.28
CA LEU A 302 -6.76 -4.40 -9.02
C LEU A 302 -7.00 -2.97 -9.55
N ASN A 303 -5.99 -2.29 -10.09
CA ASN A 303 -6.12 -0.95 -10.65
C ASN A 303 -6.19 -0.99 -12.19
N PRO A 304 -6.80 0.01 -12.84
CA PRO A 304 -6.81 0.13 -14.30
C PRO A 304 -5.40 0.26 -14.90
N ALA A 305 -5.25 -0.15 -16.14
CA ALA A 305 -4.03 0.04 -16.91
C ALA A 305 -3.65 1.52 -17.06
N CYS A 306 -2.38 1.78 -17.40
CA CYS A 306 -1.85 3.13 -17.59
C CYS A 306 -2.68 3.95 -18.58
N LYS A 307 -3.03 5.18 -18.19
CA LYS A 307 -3.81 6.15 -18.98
C LYS A 307 -2.97 7.28 -19.59
N LEU A 308 -1.67 7.34 -19.29
CA LEU A 308 -0.78 8.30 -19.94
C LEU A 308 -0.41 7.82 -21.33
N ALA A 309 -0.53 8.71 -22.31
CA ALA A 309 -0.21 8.40 -23.71
C ALA A 309 1.30 8.20 -23.94
N ASP A 310 2.13 8.92 -23.20
CA ASP A 310 3.59 8.79 -23.22
C ASP A 310 4.11 8.73 -21.78
N THR A 311 4.89 7.71 -21.49
CA THR A 311 5.55 7.48 -20.21
C THR A 311 7.07 7.55 -20.29
N SER A 312 7.62 7.83 -21.48
CA SER A 312 9.06 7.82 -21.74
C SER A 312 9.86 8.85 -20.93
N TRP A 313 9.19 9.92 -20.50
CA TRP A 313 9.75 10.98 -19.68
C TRP A 313 9.80 10.63 -18.18
N ILE A 314 9.06 9.63 -17.73
CA ILE A 314 9.08 9.16 -16.33
C ILE A 314 10.38 8.41 -16.09
N LYS A 315 11.25 8.95 -15.25
CA LYS A 315 12.57 8.37 -14.95
C LYS A 315 12.70 8.15 -13.45
N PRO A 316 12.59 6.90 -12.98
CA PRO A 316 12.90 6.56 -11.60
C PRO A 316 14.33 6.94 -11.22
N GLY A 317 14.55 7.24 -9.95
CA GLY A 317 15.88 7.62 -9.49
C GLY A 317 15.94 7.94 -8.00
N LYS A 318 17.16 8.18 -7.54
CA LYS A 318 17.47 8.63 -6.18
C LYS A 318 17.34 10.15 -6.12
N VAL A 319 16.94 10.67 -4.97
CA VAL A 319 16.72 12.10 -4.73
C VAL A 319 17.55 12.56 -3.54
N PHE A 320 18.30 13.64 -3.71
CA PHE A 320 18.98 14.35 -2.63
C PHE A 320 18.13 15.54 -2.20
N ARG A 321 17.82 15.67 -0.91
CA ARG A 321 17.11 16.82 -0.38
C ARG A 321 18.05 18.00 -0.10
N SER A 322 17.81 19.14 -0.72
CA SER A 322 18.45 20.41 -0.37
C SER A 322 17.52 21.22 0.54
N GLY A 323 17.81 21.23 1.84
CA GLY A 323 17.08 22.03 2.83
C GLY A 323 17.66 23.44 3.02
N ASP A 324 18.85 23.73 2.48
CA ASP A 324 19.47 25.06 2.50
C ASP A 324 19.18 25.76 1.18
N LEU A 325 18.18 26.63 1.20
CA LEU A 325 17.59 27.28 0.01
C LEU A 325 18.37 28.53 -0.40
N LYS A 326 19.62 28.33 -0.79
CA LYS A 326 20.53 29.35 -1.36
C LYS A 326 21.11 28.84 -2.67
N GLN A 327 21.27 29.73 -3.66
CA GLN A 327 21.76 29.39 -5.01
C GLN A 327 22.98 28.48 -4.99
N GLU A 328 24.04 28.88 -4.27
CA GLU A 328 25.31 28.13 -4.22
C GLU A 328 25.18 26.80 -3.43
N ARG A 329 24.28 26.70 -2.46
CA ARG A 329 24.03 25.47 -1.71
C ARG A 329 23.28 24.44 -2.55
N VAL A 330 22.31 24.90 -3.35
CA VAL A 330 21.59 24.02 -4.29
C VAL A 330 22.55 23.55 -5.39
N LYS A 331 23.45 24.40 -5.92
CA LYS A 331 24.51 23.97 -6.86
C LYS A 331 25.42 22.92 -6.23
N ALA A 332 25.88 23.12 -5.00
CA ALA A 332 26.70 22.12 -4.31
C ALA A 332 25.96 20.78 -4.13
N ALA A 333 24.65 20.81 -3.87
CA ALA A 333 23.82 19.61 -3.82
C ALA A 333 23.71 18.92 -5.19
N ILE A 334 23.59 19.70 -6.29
CA ILE A 334 23.58 19.18 -7.65
C ILE A 334 24.91 18.50 -7.99
N ASP A 335 26.06 19.13 -7.68
CA ASP A 335 27.39 18.56 -7.91
C ASP A 335 27.60 17.27 -7.11
N PHE A 336 27.18 17.25 -5.85
CA PHE A 336 27.20 16.05 -5.01
C PHE A 336 26.31 14.94 -5.58
N ALA A 337 25.11 15.27 -6.01
CA ALA A 337 24.19 14.31 -6.63
C ALA A 337 24.82 13.67 -7.88
N ALA A 338 25.45 14.47 -8.75
CA ALA A 338 26.13 13.99 -9.95
C ALA A 338 27.31 13.05 -9.60
N GLU A 339 28.13 13.42 -8.60
CA GLU A 339 29.26 12.60 -8.13
C GLU A 339 28.78 11.27 -7.53
N ARG A 340 27.68 11.28 -6.79
CA ARG A 340 27.18 10.12 -6.04
C ARG A 340 26.15 9.28 -6.81
N GLY A 341 25.92 9.54 -8.11
CA GLY A 341 24.98 8.78 -8.93
C GLY A 341 23.53 8.92 -8.44
N ILE A 342 23.17 10.11 -7.98
CA ILE A 342 21.81 10.51 -7.59
C ILE A 342 21.22 11.29 -8.76
N GLN A 343 19.99 10.99 -9.16
CA GLN A 343 19.38 11.53 -10.37
C GLN A 343 18.69 12.86 -10.17
N TYR A 344 18.26 13.15 -8.94
CA TYR A 344 17.45 14.34 -8.65
C TYR A 344 17.95 15.09 -7.42
N VAL A 345 17.76 16.41 -7.43
CA VAL A 345 17.85 17.27 -6.26
C VAL A 345 16.47 17.87 -6.01
N HIS A 346 16.01 17.77 -4.78
CA HIS A 346 14.75 18.33 -4.33
C HIS A 346 14.99 19.56 -3.46
N MET A 347 14.44 20.70 -3.87
CA MET A 347 14.36 21.92 -3.05
C MET A 347 13.12 21.83 -2.16
N ASP A 348 13.37 21.78 -0.85
CA ASP A 348 12.31 21.55 0.14
C ASP A 348 11.52 22.83 0.47
N ALA A 349 10.58 22.72 1.43
CA ALA A 349 9.65 23.77 1.85
C ALA A 349 10.30 25.14 2.12
N GLY A 350 9.57 26.22 1.85
CA GLY A 350 9.96 27.58 2.17
C GLY A 350 10.61 28.37 1.02
N TRP A 351 10.80 27.80 -0.17
CA TRP A 351 11.42 28.51 -1.30
C TRP A 351 10.52 29.65 -1.85
N TYR A 352 9.19 29.55 -1.75
CA TYR A 352 8.23 30.59 -2.16
C TYR A 352 7.63 31.34 -0.95
N GLY A 353 8.20 31.20 0.23
CA GLY A 353 7.77 31.84 1.48
C GLY A 353 7.12 30.86 2.47
N PRO A 354 6.51 31.38 3.53
CA PRO A 354 5.89 30.56 4.57
C PRO A 354 4.72 29.72 4.01
N GLU A 355 4.78 28.40 4.16
CA GLU A 355 3.89 27.42 3.53
C GLU A 355 2.40 27.65 3.86
N MET A 356 2.08 28.05 5.10
CA MET A 356 0.71 28.23 5.57
C MET A 356 0.13 29.62 5.37
N LYS A 357 0.91 30.57 4.83
CA LYS A 357 0.40 31.92 4.57
C LYS A 357 -0.32 31.99 3.22
N MET A 358 -1.52 32.57 3.22
CA MET A 358 -2.32 32.77 2.00
C MET A 358 -1.66 33.72 1.01
N SER A 359 -0.77 34.60 1.46
CA SER A 359 -0.01 35.52 0.63
C SER A 359 1.22 34.89 -0.07
N SER A 360 1.60 33.67 0.30
CA SER A 360 2.72 32.97 -0.34
C SER A 360 2.30 32.47 -1.72
N ASP A 361 3.11 32.79 -2.73
CA ASP A 361 2.84 32.54 -4.14
C ASP A 361 3.90 31.58 -4.72
N ALA A 362 3.49 30.36 -5.04
CA ALA A 362 4.38 29.33 -5.58
C ALA A 362 4.72 29.55 -7.08
N THR A 363 4.23 30.62 -7.70
CA THR A 363 4.67 31.05 -9.05
C THR A 363 5.97 31.85 -9.01
N THR A 364 6.42 32.26 -7.80
CA THR A 364 7.61 33.13 -7.63
C THR A 364 8.45 32.64 -6.44
N VAL A 365 9.75 32.87 -6.53
CA VAL A 365 10.64 32.69 -5.39
C VAL A 365 10.42 33.81 -4.36
N SER A 366 10.41 33.47 -3.09
CA SER A 366 10.28 34.47 -2.03
C SER A 366 11.43 35.51 -2.08
N PRO A 367 11.16 36.81 -1.90
CA PRO A 367 12.18 37.85 -2.00
C PRO A 367 13.35 37.72 -1.01
N ASP A 368 13.16 36.98 0.08
CA ASP A 368 14.20 36.70 1.10
C ASP A 368 15.11 35.51 0.72
N LYS A 369 14.86 34.86 -0.42
CA LYS A 369 15.64 33.71 -0.91
C LYS A 369 16.53 34.15 -2.08
N ASP A 370 17.79 33.72 -2.00
CA ASP A 370 18.74 33.84 -3.11
C ASP A 370 18.63 32.59 -3.98
N LEU A 371 17.63 32.55 -4.87
CA LEU A 371 17.35 31.41 -5.75
C LEU A 371 16.88 31.89 -7.14
N ASP A 372 17.52 31.41 -8.18
CA ASP A 372 17.06 31.44 -9.57
C ASP A 372 16.76 30.01 -10.03
N ILE A 373 15.49 29.58 -9.92
CA ILE A 373 15.08 28.20 -10.22
C ILE A 373 15.33 27.86 -11.70
N PRO A 374 14.98 28.69 -12.70
CA PRO A 374 15.34 28.42 -14.09
C PRO A 374 16.84 28.22 -14.32
N ALA A 375 17.67 29.07 -13.75
CA ALA A 375 19.13 28.92 -13.87
C ALA A 375 19.66 27.65 -13.16
N LEU A 376 19.06 27.28 -12.02
CA LEU A 376 19.36 26.03 -11.33
C LEU A 376 18.95 24.80 -12.14
N CYS A 377 17.79 24.83 -12.80
CA CYS A 377 17.34 23.77 -13.71
C CYS A 377 18.32 23.58 -14.88
N GLN A 378 18.79 24.67 -15.52
CA GLN A 378 19.79 24.61 -16.58
C GLN A 378 21.12 24.06 -16.07
N TYR A 379 21.58 24.49 -14.89
CA TYR A 379 22.79 23.99 -14.28
C TYR A 379 22.68 22.48 -13.96
N ALA A 380 21.57 22.06 -13.37
CA ALA A 380 21.32 20.66 -13.06
C ALA A 380 21.29 19.80 -14.33
N GLU A 381 20.60 20.25 -15.39
CA GLU A 381 20.55 19.55 -16.67
C GLU A 381 21.94 19.40 -17.29
N SER A 382 22.82 20.41 -17.19
CA SER A 382 24.21 20.33 -17.66
C SER A 382 25.05 19.26 -16.94
N LYS A 383 24.61 18.84 -15.75
CA LYS A 383 25.21 17.76 -14.93
C LYS A 383 24.45 16.44 -15.05
N GLY A 384 23.37 16.36 -15.85
CA GLY A 384 22.50 15.19 -15.97
C GLY A 384 21.58 14.99 -14.76
N ILE A 385 21.32 16.04 -13.97
CA ILE A 385 20.48 16.02 -12.76
C ILE A 385 19.15 16.71 -13.02
N GLY A 386 18.05 16.16 -12.50
CA GLY A 386 16.74 16.79 -12.50
C GLY A 386 16.48 17.58 -11.22
N LEU A 387 15.76 18.69 -11.30
CA LEU A 387 15.30 19.42 -10.12
C LEU A 387 13.83 19.13 -9.84
N MET A 388 13.49 19.01 -8.56
CA MET A 388 12.15 18.90 -8.02
C MET A 388 11.93 19.96 -6.94
N VAL A 389 10.68 20.34 -6.71
CA VAL A 389 10.32 21.34 -5.70
C VAL A 389 9.20 20.84 -4.79
N TYR A 390 9.23 21.29 -3.55
CA TYR A 390 8.10 21.15 -2.63
C TYR A 390 7.04 22.21 -2.92
N VAL A 391 5.76 21.82 -2.87
CA VAL A 391 4.63 22.77 -2.89
C VAL A 391 3.56 22.29 -1.93
N ASN A 392 3.12 23.17 -1.03
CA ASN A 392 2.06 22.91 -0.08
C ASN A 392 0.71 22.73 -0.78
N GLN A 393 -0.12 21.81 -0.33
CA GLN A 393 -1.46 21.58 -0.88
C GLN A 393 -2.29 22.87 -0.98
N ARG A 394 -2.16 23.79 -0.01
CA ARG A 394 -2.85 25.09 -0.05
C ARG A 394 -2.53 25.87 -1.34
N ALA A 395 -1.25 25.96 -1.70
CA ALA A 395 -0.83 26.62 -2.93
C ALA A 395 -1.25 25.84 -4.17
N LEU A 396 -1.12 24.51 -4.15
CA LEU A 396 -1.56 23.64 -5.24
C LEU A 396 -3.06 23.79 -5.53
N VAL A 397 -3.91 23.80 -4.50
CA VAL A 397 -5.38 23.97 -4.68
C VAL A 397 -5.72 25.28 -5.36
N GLN A 398 -4.96 26.35 -5.07
CA GLN A 398 -5.23 27.69 -5.62
C GLN A 398 -4.58 27.92 -6.98
N GLN A 399 -3.43 27.32 -7.25
CA GLN A 399 -2.55 27.76 -8.33
C GLN A 399 -2.18 26.63 -9.31
N LEU A 400 -2.64 25.40 -9.13
CA LEU A 400 -2.18 24.23 -9.89
C LEU A 400 -2.11 24.47 -11.39
N ASP A 401 -3.19 24.97 -11.99
CA ASP A 401 -3.29 25.18 -13.43
C ASP A 401 -2.33 26.28 -13.96
N THR A 402 -1.87 27.16 -13.07
CA THR A 402 -0.83 28.17 -13.37
C THR A 402 0.57 27.59 -13.14
N LEU A 403 0.75 26.77 -12.10
CA LEU A 403 2.04 26.20 -11.73
C LEU A 403 2.54 25.20 -12.77
N LEU A 404 1.67 24.33 -13.27
CA LEU A 404 2.08 23.24 -14.16
C LEU A 404 2.78 23.70 -15.44
N PRO A 405 2.21 24.63 -16.24
CA PRO A 405 2.91 25.16 -17.41
C PRO A 405 4.17 25.95 -17.04
N LEU A 406 4.16 26.67 -15.91
CA LEU A 406 5.31 27.42 -15.43
C LEU A 406 6.47 26.49 -15.03
N TYR A 407 6.22 25.46 -14.27
CA TYR A 407 7.23 24.50 -13.79
C TYR A 407 7.82 23.70 -14.96
N LYS A 408 6.98 23.30 -15.89
CA LYS A 408 7.46 22.72 -17.15
C LYS A 408 8.39 23.67 -17.90
N LYS A 409 8.02 24.97 -18.02
CA LYS A 409 8.87 26.00 -18.64
C LYS A 409 10.19 26.21 -17.90
N TRP A 410 10.20 26.13 -16.57
CA TRP A 410 11.42 26.23 -15.77
C TRP A 410 12.34 25.00 -15.94
N GLY A 411 11.80 23.86 -16.38
CA GLY A 411 12.56 22.61 -16.56
C GLY A 411 12.51 21.67 -15.35
N LEU A 412 11.63 21.94 -14.38
CA LEU A 412 11.41 21.07 -13.23
C LEU A 412 10.95 19.67 -13.69
N LYS A 413 11.33 18.64 -12.95
CA LYS A 413 11.04 17.22 -13.24
C LYS A 413 9.93 16.66 -12.36
N GLY A 414 9.59 17.31 -11.26
CA GLY A 414 8.54 16.83 -10.37
C GLY A 414 8.21 17.79 -9.23
N ILE A 415 7.16 17.46 -8.51
CA ILE A 415 6.64 18.23 -7.38
C ILE A 415 6.41 17.26 -6.21
N LYS A 416 6.90 17.65 -5.03
CA LYS A 416 6.52 17.04 -3.75
C LYS A 416 5.32 17.83 -3.20
N PHE A 417 4.19 17.15 -3.06
CA PHE A 417 2.99 17.70 -2.43
C PHE A 417 3.09 17.58 -0.93
N GLY A 418 3.05 18.67 -0.19
CA GLY A 418 3.14 18.67 1.25
C GLY A 418 1.92 19.22 1.96
N PHE A 419 1.75 18.81 3.22
CA PHE A 419 0.60 19.09 4.09
C PHE A 419 -0.74 18.75 3.42
N VAL A 420 -0.80 17.55 2.83
CA VAL A 420 -1.98 17.10 2.10
C VAL A 420 -3.10 16.70 3.04
N GLN A 421 -4.30 17.16 2.73
CA GLN A 421 -5.52 16.68 3.36
C GLN A 421 -5.97 15.43 2.64
N ILE A 422 -6.27 14.39 3.40
CA ILE A 422 -6.75 13.11 2.92
C ILE A 422 -7.92 12.63 3.79
N GLY A 423 -8.55 11.56 3.37
CA GLY A 423 -9.58 10.87 4.16
C GLY A 423 -10.95 11.04 3.54
N ASN A 424 -11.47 12.24 3.38
CA ASN A 424 -12.77 12.43 2.73
C ASN A 424 -12.68 12.38 1.19
N GLN A 425 -13.80 12.14 0.52
CA GLN A 425 -13.90 12.01 -0.93
C GLN A 425 -13.34 13.23 -1.68
N ARG A 426 -13.70 14.45 -1.27
CA ARG A 426 -13.26 15.69 -1.93
C ARG A 426 -11.75 15.75 -2.09
N TRP A 427 -11.00 15.43 -1.04
CA TRP A 427 -9.55 15.51 -1.06
C TRP A 427 -8.90 14.34 -1.80
N SER A 428 -9.49 13.14 -1.70
CA SER A 428 -9.02 11.98 -2.49
C SER A 428 -9.18 12.25 -3.98
N THR A 429 -10.35 12.71 -4.42
CA THR A 429 -10.63 13.06 -5.82
C THR A 429 -9.70 14.15 -6.31
N TRP A 430 -9.54 15.23 -5.52
CA TRP A 430 -8.67 16.35 -5.88
C TRP A 430 -7.21 15.93 -6.04
N LEU A 431 -6.67 15.13 -5.10
CA LEU A 431 -5.27 14.65 -5.15
C LEU A 431 -5.01 13.82 -6.40
N HIS A 432 -5.90 12.89 -6.72
CA HIS A 432 -5.75 12.04 -7.91
C HIS A 432 -5.89 12.83 -9.22
N ASP A 433 -6.78 13.83 -9.25
CA ASP A 433 -6.89 14.75 -10.40
C ASP A 433 -5.62 15.62 -10.55
N ALA A 434 -5.06 16.11 -9.44
CA ALA A 434 -3.81 16.86 -9.46
C ALA A 434 -2.64 16.02 -9.99
N VAL A 435 -2.53 14.74 -9.58
CA VAL A 435 -1.54 13.79 -10.11
C VAL A 435 -1.73 13.58 -11.62
N ARG A 436 -2.97 13.36 -12.07
CA ARG A 436 -3.30 13.23 -13.50
C ARG A 436 -2.84 14.46 -14.29
N LYS A 437 -3.18 15.65 -13.83
CA LYS A 437 -2.77 16.91 -14.45
C LYS A 437 -1.24 17.07 -14.49
N CYS A 438 -0.54 16.74 -13.41
CA CYS A 438 0.93 16.71 -13.40
C CYS A 438 1.48 15.80 -14.52
N GLY A 439 0.88 14.64 -14.73
CA GLY A 439 1.25 13.71 -15.81
C GLY A 439 1.12 14.32 -17.21
N GLU A 440 0.09 15.11 -17.46
CA GLU A 440 -0.12 15.81 -18.74
C GLU A 440 0.98 16.86 -19.03
N TYR A 441 1.60 17.39 -17.98
CA TYR A 441 2.71 18.35 -18.11
C TYR A 441 4.10 17.71 -18.01
N GLY A 442 4.19 16.39 -17.84
CA GLY A 442 5.46 15.67 -17.72
C GLY A 442 6.15 15.88 -16.38
N LEU A 443 5.37 16.00 -15.30
CA LEU A 443 5.86 16.19 -13.93
C LEU A 443 5.58 14.96 -13.06
N MET A 444 6.62 14.44 -12.43
CA MET A 444 6.53 13.38 -11.43
C MET A 444 6.01 13.94 -10.11
N VAL A 445 5.36 13.08 -9.31
CA VAL A 445 4.75 13.48 -8.04
C VAL A 445 5.21 12.56 -6.92
N ASP A 446 5.53 13.18 -5.80
CA ASP A 446 5.63 12.57 -4.47
C ASP A 446 4.54 13.19 -3.58
N ILE A 447 3.73 12.37 -2.89
CA ILE A 447 2.70 12.87 -1.97
C ILE A 447 3.15 12.59 -0.54
N HIS A 448 3.29 13.64 0.27
CA HIS A 448 3.69 13.51 1.68
C HIS A 448 2.52 13.37 2.66
N ASP A 449 2.84 13.37 3.94
CA ASP A 449 1.96 13.25 5.09
C ASP A 449 1.24 11.89 5.18
N GLU A 450 -0.06 11.85 5.36
CA GLU A 450 -0.79 10.61 5.66
C GLU A 450 -1.29 9.82 4.43
N TYR A 451 -0.93 10.21 3.22
CA TYR A 451 -1.40 9.51 2.03
C TYR A 451 -0.73 8.13 1.91
N ARG A 452 -1.56 7.07 1.85
CA ARG A 452 -1.13 5.69 1.59
C ARG A 452 -1.60 5.21 0.23
N PRO A 453 -0.73 4.58 -0.56
CA PRO A 453 -1.08 4.13 -1.91
C PRO A 453 -2.14 3.02 -1.90
N THR A 454 -2.89 2.97 -2.99
CA THR A 454 -3.88 1.92 -3.29
C THR A 454 -3.72 1.41 -4.73
N GLY A 455 -2.50 1.54 -5.29
CA GLY A 455 -2.13 1.08 -6.63
C GLY A 455 -2.39 2.07 -7.76
N PHE A 456 -2.74 3.33 -7.47
CA PHE A 456 -3.02 4.36 -8.48
C PHE A 456 -1.83 4.62 -9.44
N SER A 457 -0.60 4.32 -9.00
CA SER A 457 0.62 4.39 -9.81
C SER A 457 0.61 3.45 -11.03
N ARG A 458 -0.21 2.39 -11.07
CA ARG A 458 -0.43 1.61 -12.31
C ARG A 458 -1.14 2.44 -13.36
N THR A 459 -2.13 3.24 -12.96
CA THR A 459 -2.95 4.04 -13.86
C THR A 459 -2.25 5.35 -14.25
N TYR A 460 -1.59 5.99 -13.27
CA TYR A 460 -0.82 7.22 -13.44
C TYR A 460 0.59 7.06 -12.85
N PRO A 461 1.54 6.48 -13.61
CA PRO A 461 2.87 6.16 -13.11
C PRO A 461 3.75 7.38 -12.81
N ASN A 462 3.29 8.59 -13.10
CA ASN A 462 3.93 9.81 -12.60
C ASN A 462 3.73 10.02 -11.09
N LEU A 463 2.79 9.33 -10.43
CA LEU A 463 2.78 9.20 -8.96
C LEU A 463 3.84 8.17 -8.56
N MET A 464 5.04 8.67 -8.24
CA MET A 464 6.21 7.83 -8.05
C MET A 464 6.29 7.25 -6.65
N THR A 465 6.09 8.07 -5.64
CA THR A 465 6.22 7.67 -4.24
C THR A 465 5.27 8.45 -3.33
N GLN A 466 5.08 7.97 -2.11
CA GLN A 466 4.20 8.58 -1.14
C GLN A 466 4.74 8.34 0.28
N GLU A 467 4.57 9.30 1.16
CA GLU A 467 4.94 9.09 2.56
C GLU A 467 3.98 8.12 3.25
N GLY A 468 3.02 8.57 4.01
CA GLY A 468 2.09 7.72 4.75
C GLY A 468 2.79 6.64 5.59
N ILE A 469 3.94 6.99 6.19
CA ILE A 469 4.85 6.10 6.89
C ILE A 469 5.60 6.86 8.00
N GLY A 470 5.80 6.23 9.15
CA GLY A 470 6.74 6.74 10.15
C GLY A 470 8.18 6.56 9.67
N GLY A 471 8.67 7.51 8.85
CA GLY A 471 10.00 7.50 8.27
C GLY A 471 11.05 8.17 9.15
N ASN A 472 12.24 8.47 8.59
CA ASN A 472 13.32 9.12 9.34
C ASN A 472 13.01 10.59 9.72
N GLU A 473 11.92 11.19 9.25
CA GLU A 473 11.45 12.46 9.82
C GLU A 473 11.05 12.28 11.29
N GLU A 474 10.42 11.14 11.62
CA GLU A 474 10.01 10.74 12.98
C GLU A 474 11.11 10.01 13.77
N MET A 475 12.24 9.67 13.13
CA MET A 475 13.36 8.93 13.73
C MET A 475 12.91 7.66 14.48
N PRO A 476 12.22 6.71 13.82
CA PRO A 476 11.78 5.48 14.46
C PRO A 476 12.97 4.59 14.84
N ASP A 477 12.70 3.61 15.71
CA ASP A 477 13.68 2.60 16.09
C ASP A 477 13.73 1.42 15.10
N ALA A 478 14.67 0.51 15.33
CA ALA A 478 14.83 -0.66 14.49
C ALA A 478 13.68 -1.68 14.60
N LEU A 479 12.92 -1.69 15.70
CA LEU A 479 11.71 -2.50 15.83
C LEU A 479 10.66 -2.04 14.82
N HIS A 480 10.36 -0.75 14.78
CA HIS A 480 9.44 -0.17 13.81
C HIS A 480 9.91 -0.48 12.38
N ASN A 481 11.21 -0.34 12.11
CA ASN A 481 11.78 -0.58 10.78
C ASN A 481 11.59 -2.00 10.29
N THR A 482 11.60 -3.00 11.16
CA THR A 482 11.39 -4.41 10.81
C THR A 482 9.91 -4.81 10.73
N ILE A 483 8.97 -3.92 11.11
CA ILE A 483 7.53 -4.10 10.91
C ILE A 483 7.08 -3.56 9.54
N LEU A 484 7.64 -2.45 9.09
CA LEU A 484 7.21 -1.73 7.90
C LEU A 484 7.15 -2.56 6.60
N PRO A 485 8.11 -3.47 6.30
CA PRO A 485 8.06 -4.28 5.08
C PRO A 485 6.81 -5.17 4.99
N TYR A 486 6.33 -5.63 6.13
CA TYR A 486 5.19 -6.55 6.26
C TYR A 486 3.85 -5.85 6.49
N THR A 487 3.86 -4.53 6.53
CA THR A 487 2.68 -3.69 6.80
C THR A 487 2.58 -2.61 5.72
N ARG A 488 3.13 -1.41 5.96
CA ARG A 488 3.02 -0.25 5.08
C ARG A 488 3.46 -0.52 3.63
N PHE A 489 4.57 -1.26 3.42
CA PHE A 489 5.10 -1.53 2.07
C PHE A 489 4.26 -2.53 1.27
N LEU A 490 3.33 -3.27 1.89
CA LEU A 490 2.37 -4.11 1.15
C LEU A 490 1.45 -3.28 0.25
N ALA A 491 1.20 -2.02 0.59
CA ALA A 491 0.40 -1.10 -0.21
C ALA A 491 1.15 -0.52 -1.41
N GLY A 492 2.49 -0.56 -1.42
CA GLY A 492 3.33 0.00 -2.47
C GLY A 492 4.45 0.92 -1.97
N ALA A 493 5.02 1.69 -2.88
CA ALA A 493 6.16 2.58 -2.63
C ALA A 493 5.99 3.50 -1.42
N ALA A 494 7.12 3.82 -0.76
CA ALA A 494 7.13 4.82 0.30
C ALA A 494 8.37 5.72 0.25
N ASP A 495 8.16 7.03 0.44
CA ASP A 495 9.22 7.96 0.79
C ASP A 495 9.52 7.83 2.29
N TYR A 496 10.57 7.07 2.61
CA TYR A 496 11.01 6.84 3.99
C TYR A 496 12.01 7.90 4.47
N THR A 497 12.49 8.77 3.59
CA THR A 497 13.46 9.83 3.94
C THR A 497 14.76 9.31 4.55
N LEU A 498 15.48 8.42 3.83
CA LEU A 498 16.71 7.78 4.32
C LEU A 498 17.78 8.81 4.76
N CYS A 499 18.37 8.62 5.93
CA CYS A 499 19.43 9.44 6.50
C CYS A 499 20.71 8.63 6.68
N TYR A 500 21.89 9.27 6.58
CA TYR A 500 23.13 8.57 6.86
C TYR A 500 23.94 9.18 8.03
N PHE A 501 24.22 10.47 7.97
CA PHE A 501 25.11 11.12 8.95
C PHE A 501 24.38 11.72 10.14
N ASN A 502 23.05 11.89 10.06
CA ASN A 502 22.28 12.53 11.13
C ASN A 502 22.39 11.75 12.45
N GLY A 503 22.77 12.44 13.53
CA GLY A 503 22.98 11.84 14.84
C GLY A 503 21.71 11.42 15.60
N ARG A 504 20.52 11.77 15.12
CA ARG A 504 19.23 11.34 15.69
C ARG A 504 18.80 9.94 15.27
N VAL A 505 19.41 9.37 14.22
CA VAL A 505 19.12 8.02 13.74
C VAL A 505 19.38 7.00 14.85
N LYS A 506 18.41 6.14 15.12
CA LYS A 506 18.41 5.18 16.24
C LYS A 506 18.91 3.79 15.88
N ASN A 507 19.34 3.58 14.66
CA ASN A 507 19.91 2.33 14.17
C ASN A 507 21.34 2.55 13.64
N THR A 508 22.00 1.47 13.25
CA THR A 508 23.38 1.55 12.77
C THR A 508 23.48 2.07 11.32
N LYS A 509 24.69 2.41 10.88
CA LYS A 509 24.91 2.84 9.50
C LYS A 509 24.72 1.70 8.50
N ALA A 510 25.09 0.47 8.86
CA ALA A 510 24.80 -0.70 8.03
C ALA A 510 23.30 -0.98 7.90
N HIS A 511 22.50 -0.70 8.94
CA HIS A 511 21.05 -0.76 8.87
C HIS A 511 20.49 0.27 7.87
N GLN A 512 20.94 1.54 7.91
CA GLN A 512 20.55 2.56 6.95
C GLN A 512 20.96 2.21 5.50
N LEU A 513 22.11 1.59 5.29
CA LEU A 513 22.50 1.08 3.97
C LEU A 513 21.52 0.01 3.47
N ALA A 514 21.21 -0.97 4.33
CA ALA A 514 20.32 -2.07 4.01
C ALA A 514 18.89 -1.62 3.67
N MET A 515 18.38 -0.56 4.32
CA MET A 515 17.06 0.00 4.05
C MET A 515 16.84 0.33 2.57
N ALA A 516 17.88 0.82 1.87
CA ALA A 516 17.74 1.16 0.46
C ALA A 516 17.43 -0.04 -0.45
N ALA A 517 17.78 -1.26 -0.03
CA ALA A 517 17.42 -2.50 -0.72
C ALA A 517 16.10 -3.09 -0.21
N VAL A 518 15.75 -2.86 1.06
CA VAL A 518 14.53 -3.40 1.68
C VAL A 518 13.32 -2.54 1.30
N TYR A 519 13.42 -1.24 1.40
CA TYR A 519 12.31 -0.30 1.19
C TYR A 519 12.23 0.10 -0.28
N TYR A 520 11.05 -0.13 -0.86
CA TYR A 520 10.80 0.21 -2.24
C TYR A 520 10.33 1.66 -2.39
N SER A 521 11.02 2.40 -3.23
CA SER A 521 10.59 3.73 -3.71
C SER A 521 11.20 4.02 -5.07
N PRO A 522 10.44 4.23 -6.14
CA PRO A 522 10.99 4.61 -7.45
C PRO A 522 11.57 6.04 -7.49
N LEU A 523 11.16 6.91 -6.56
CA LEU A 523 11.88 8.13 -6.19
C LEU A 523 12.40 7.96 -4.75
N GLN A 524 13.60 7.43 -4.60
CA GLN A 524 14.14 7.11 -3.28
C GLN A 524 14.91 8.28 -2.72
N PHE A 525 14.32 8.98 -1.75
CA PHE A 525 14.99 10.06 -1.04
C PHE A 525 16.09 9.52 -0.14
N MET A 526 17.29 10.07 -0.31
CA MET A 526 18.50 9.69 0.41
C MET A 526 19.17 10.93 1.00
N PHE A 527 19.90 10.75 2.08
CA PHE A 527 20.61 11.85 2.76
C PHE A 527 19.66 12.96 3.25
N TRP A 528 18.46 12.61 3.69
CA TRP A 528 17.35 13.55 3.96
C TRP A 528 17.74 14.75 4.84
N TYR A 529 18.45 14.53 5.95
CA TYR A 529 18.95 15.59 6.83
C TYR A 529 20.47 15.79 6.71
N ASP A 530 21.08 15.20 5.69
CA ASP A 530 22.51 15.27 5.48
C ASP A 530 22.88 16.42 4.52
N ARG A 531 24.16 16.77 4.48
CA ARG A 531 24.72 17.80 3.61
C ARG A 531 25.89 17.21 2.81
N PRO A 532 26.19 17.75 1.61
CA PRO A 532 27.32 17.28 0.80
C PRO A 532 28.64 17.23 1.57
N GLU A 533 28.91 18.26 2.39
CA GLU A 533 30.14 18.37 3.19
C GLU A 533 30.27 17.32 4.31
N PHE A 534 29.20 16.56 4.64
CA PHE A 534 29.29 15.47 5.61
C PHE A 534 29.94 14.22 5.04
N TYR A 535 29.90 14.01 3.73
CA TYR A 535 30.62 12.94 3.07
C TYR A 535 32.12 13.19 3.10
N LYS A 536 32.90 12.20 3.51
CA LYS A 536 34.37 12.25 3.63
C LYS A 536 35.06 11.09 2.93
N GLY A 537 34.38 10.46 1.97
CA GLY A 537 34.91 9.32 1.24
C GLY A 537 34.62 7.97 1.90
N GLU A 538 33.53 7.84 2.63
CA GLU A 538 33.07 6.58 3.22
C GLU A 538 32.84 5.52 2.14
N GLU A 539 33.64 4.45 2.17
CA GLU A 539 33.68 3.39 1.16
C GLU A 539 32.30 2.68 1.06
N GLU A 540 31.65 2.47 2.16
CA GLU A 540 30.36 1.79 2.23
C GLU A 540 29.26 2.53 1.48
N LEU A 541 29.37 3.82 1.26
CA LEU A 541 28.43 4.61 0.47
C LEU A 541 28.51 4.32 -1.04
N GLU A 542 29.47 3.53 -1.49
CA GLU A 542 29.46 2.96 -2.84
C GLU A 542 28.24 2.03 -3.05
N PHE A 543 27.71 1.43 -1.97
CA PHE A 543 26.45 0.69 -2.05
C PHE A 543 25.28 1.62 -2.46
N TRP A 544 25.14 2.79 -1.80
CA TRP A 544 24.09 3.76 -2.17
C TRP A 544 24.34 4.42 -3.52
N LYS A 545 25.59 4.51 -3.97
CA LYS A 545 25.92 4.97 -5.32
C LYS A 545 25.46 3.95 -6.38
N ALA A 546 25.71 2.67 -6.15
CA ALA A 546 25.42 1.59 -7.10
C ALA A 546 23.94 1.19 -7.15
N ILE A 547 23.24 1.21 -6.01
CA ILE A 547 21.87 0.71 -5.92
C ILE A 547 20.91 1.52 -6.79
N PRO A 548 20.06 0.87 -7.62
CA PRO A 548 18.98 1.55 -8.33
C PRO A 548 17.74 1.74 -7.43
N SER A 549 16.72 2.41 -7.94
CA SER A 549 15.43 2.61 -7.26
C SER A 549 14.28 1.75 -7.80
N VAL A 550 14.52 0.99 -8.88
CA VAL A 550 13.55 0.08 -9.51
C VAL A 550 14.21 -1.24 -9.89
N TRP A 551 13.40 -2.28 -10.07
CA TRP A 551 13.86 -3.64 -10.05
C TRP A 551 13.23 -4.51 -11.14
N ASP A 552 14.00 -5.49 -11.62
CA ASP A 552 13.52 -6.54 -12.52
C ASP A 552 12.94 -7.74 -11.76
N ASP A 553 13.40 -7.93 -10.51
CA ASP A 553 12.96 -9.03 -9.65
C ASP A 553 13.15 -8.62 -8.19
N SER A 554 12.20 -8.97 -7.34
CA SER A 554 12.22 -8.70 -5.89
C SER A 554 11.72 -9.91 -5.12
N ARG A 555 12.52 -10.35 -4.14
CA ARG A 555 12.23 -11.53 -3.32
C ARG A 555 12.54 -11.26 -1.85
N ALA A 556 11.54 -11.28 -1.01
CA ALA A 556 11.74 -11.43 0.42
C ALA A 556 12.12 -12.88 0.68
N LEU A 557 13.35 -13.11 1.11
CA LEU A 557 13.93 -14.45 1.23
C LEU A 557 13.63 -15.07 2.58
N ASP A 558 13.74 -14.27 3.64
CA ASP A 558 13.54 -14.70 5.01
C ASP A 558 13.17 -13.53 5.91
N GLY A 559 12.45 -13.79 6.99
CA GLY A 559 12.09 -12.74 7.96
C GLY A 559 10.87 -13.04 8.80
N GLU A 560 10.78 -12.32 9.91
CA GLU A 560 9.66 -12.36 10.86
C GLU A 560 9.28 -10.93 11.25
N ILE A 561 7.98 -10.65 11.31
CA ILE A 561 7.46 -9.28 11.53
C ILE A 561 7.95 -8.73 12.86
N GLY A 562 8.59 -7.56 12.83
CA GLY A 562 9.14 -6.91 14.01
C GLY A 562 10.41 -7.56 14.56
N GLU A 563 10.97 -8.54 13.85
CA GLU A 563 12.23 -9.17 14.24
C GLU A 563 13.34 -8.90 13.23
N TYR A 564 13.16 -9.35 12.00
CA TYR A 564 14.17 -9.16 10.94
C TYR A 564 13.57 -9.32 9.55
N ILE A 565 14.33 -8.93 8.54
CA ILE A 565 14.03 -9.17 7.13
C ILE A 565 15.32 -9.33 6.32
N VAL A 566 15.26 -10.21 5.32
CA VAL A 566 16.27 -10.34 4.25
C VAL A 566 15.56 -10.19 2.91
N GLN A 567 15.86 -9.10 2.21
CA GLN A 567 15.27 -8.76 0.92
C GLN A 567 16.33 -8.78 -0.17
N ALA A 568 16.13 -9.56 -1.23
CA ALA A 568 16.95 -9.57 -2.43
C ALA A 568 16.23 -8.91 -3.61
N ARG A 569 16.94 -8.09 -4.37
CA ARG A 569 16.43 -7.38 -5.54
C ARG A 569 17.42 -7.41 -6.68
N ARG A 570 16.94 -7.62 -7.91
CA ARG A 570 17.77 -7.66 -9.12
C ARG A 570 17.48 -6.46 -10.02
N SER A 571 18.57 -5.90 -10.55
CA SER A 571 18.50 -4.91 -11.63
C SER A 571 19.58 -5.26 -12.67
N GLY A 572 19.15 -5.53 -13.89
CA GLY A 572 20.04 -6.08 -14.91
C GLY A 572 20.63 -7.42 -14.45
N ASN A 573 21.95 -7.45 -14.38
CA ASN A 573 22.70 -8.63 -13.94
C ASN A 573 23.12 -8.59 -12.45
N ASP A 574 22.92 -7.47 -11.79
CA ASP A 574 23.35 -7.24 -10.42
C ASP A 574 22.23 -7.59 -9.43
N TRP A 575 22.61 -8.13 -8.28
CA TRP A 575 21.72 -8.34 -7.17
C TRP A 575 22.13 -7.48 -5.98
N PHE A 576 21.13 -6.93 -5.31
CA PHE A 576 21.28 -6.14 -4.09
C PHE A 576 20.48 -6.83 -2.99
N VAL A 577 21.10 -7.01 -1.82
CA VAL A 577 20.43 -7.61 -0.67
C VAL A 577 20.53 -6.67 0.52
N GLY A 578 19.42 -6.44 1.19
CA GLY A 578 19.36 -5.78 2.48
C GLY A 578 18.92 -6.78 3.55
N ALA A 579 19.67 -6.84 4.65
CA ALA A 579 19.29 -7.56 5.85
C ALA A 579 19.23 -6.60 7.03
N MET A 580 18.14 -6.60 7.78
CA MET A 580 17.92 -5.72 8.94
C MET A 580 17.39 -6.53 10.11
N THR A 581 17.82 -6.19 11.33
CA THR A 581 17.26 -6.74 12.57
C THR A 581 16.68 -5.61 13.45
N ASN A 582 15.81 -5.98 14.37
CA ASN A 582 15.26 -5.09 15.38
C ASN A 582 16.30 -4.69 16.44
N THR A 583 15.87 -4.31 17.64
CA THR A 583 16.74 -3.92 18.76
C THR A 583 17.57 -5.07 19.34
N GLU A 584 17.42 -6.29 18.84
CA GLU A 584 18.17 -7.48 19.26
C GLU A 584 19.17 -7.89 18.20
N ALA A 585 20.35 -8.35 18.64
CA ALA A 585 21.36 -8.92 17.75
C ALA A 585 20.90 -10.30 17.23
N ARG A 586 21.21 -10.60 15.96
CA ARG A 586 20.74 -11.82 15.30
C ARG A 586 21.77 -12.37 14.34
N THR A 587 21.84 -13.69 14.24
CA THR A 587 22.59 -14.35 13.18
C THR A 587 21.61 -14.90 12.16
N VAL A 588 21.77 -14.50 10.91
CA VAL A 588 20.95 -14.94 9.78
C VAL A 588 21.81 -15.69 8.78
N THR A 589 21.33 -16.82 8.28
CA THR A 589 22.01 -17.56 7.20
C THR A 589 21.30 -17.27 5.89
N LEU A 590 21.97 -16.58 5.00
CA LEU A 590 21.51 -16.29 3.64
C LEU A 590 22.04 -17.37 2.70
N THR A 591 21.16 -18.11 2.00
CA THR A 591 21.53 -18.94 0.85
C THR A 591 21.41 -18.13 -0.43
N THR A 592 22.38 -18.29 -1.33
CA THR A 592 22.45 -17.50 -2.57
C THR A 592 21.77 -18.19 -3.75
N ASP A 593 20.71 -18.93 -3.50
CA ASP A 593 19.92 -19.67 -4.53
C ASP A 593 19.20 -18.74 -5.53
N PHE A 594 19.07 -17.45 -5.20
CA PHE A 594 18.55 -16.43 -6.10
C PHE A 594 19.53 -16.04 -7.21
N LEU A 595 20.82 -16.35 -7.08
CA LEU A 595 21.83 -16.12 -8.09
C LEU A 595 21.70 -17.14 -9.24
N GLU A 596 22.16 -16.76 -10.43
CA GLU A 596 22.08 -17.63 -11.61
C GLU A 596 23.05 -18.83 -11.47
N PRO A 597 22.54 -20.06 -11.59
CA PRO A 597 23.38 -21.26 -11.50
C PRO A 597 24.55 -21.24 -12.49
N GLY A 598 25.72 -21.64 -12.03
CA GLY A 598 26.94 -21.72 -12.86
C GLY A 598 27.70 -20.40 -13.01
N LYS A 599 27.11 -19.26 -12.69
CA LYS A 599 27.80 -17.97 -12.69
C LYS A 599 28.55 -17.72 -11.37
N LYS A 600 29.68 -17.02 -11.46
CA LYS A 600 30.42 -16.50 -10.32
C LYS A 600 30.13 -15.01 -10.16
N TYR A 601 30.07 -14.55 -8.93
CA TYR A 601 29.84 -13.15 -8.61
C TYR A 601 30.95 -12.62 -7.70
N LEU A 602 31.24 -11.33 -7.83
CA LEU A 602 31.95 -10.57 -6.81
C LEU A 602 30.89 -10.03 -5.84
N LEU A 603 30.99 -10.41 -4.58
CA LEU A 603 30.19 -9.87 -3.50
C LEU A 603 30.94 -8.71 -2.86
N HIS A 604 30.27 -7.56 -2.75
CA HIS A 604 30.61 -6.46 -1.86
C HIS A 604 29.65 -6.53 -0.66
N LEU A 605 30.20 -6.76 0.53
CA LEU A 605 29.45 -6.90 1.78
C LEU A 605 29.80 -5.74 2.71
N TYR A 606 28.80 -5.03 3.19
CA TYR A 606 28.86 -3.93 4.14
C TYR A 606 28.12 -4.31 5.40
N GLU A 607 28.82 -4.43 6.52
CA GLU A 607 28.27 -4.89 7.79
C GLU A 607 28.81 -4.10 8.98
N ASP A 608 28.09 -4.09 10.09
CA ASP A 608 28.51 -3.41 11.32
C ASP A 608 29.77 -4.03 11.92
N ASP A 609 30.77 -3.19 12.28
CA ASP A 609 31.95 -3.61 13.00
C ASP A 609 32.45 -2.54 13.99
N ASP A 610 32.18 -2.74 15.27
CA ASP A 610 32.57 -1.82 16.35
C ASP A 610 34.10 -1.71 16.54
N LYS A 611 34.88 -2.67 16.02
CA LYS A 611 36.34 -2.68 16.16
C LYS A 611 37.02 -1.70 15.22
N LEU A 612 36.31 -1.22 14.19
CA LEU A 612 36.86 -0.25 13.24
C LEU A 612 37.01 1.12 13.89
N ASN A 613 38.12 1.77 13.61
CA ASN A 613 38.34 3.16 14.01
C ASN A 613 37.83 4.15 12.95
N THR A 614 36.59 3.96 12.49
CA THR A 614 35.91 4.85 11.56
C THR A 614 34.67 5.44 12.27
N ARG A 615 34.20 6.59 11.81
CA ARG A 615 33.01 7.21 12.41
C ARG A 615 31.72 6.43 12.12
N THR A 616 31.69 5.62 11.06
CA THR A 616 30.49 4.87 10.60
C THR A 616 30.44 3.47 11.15
N LYS A 617 31.57 2.90 11.57
CA LYS A 617 31.66 1.53 12.07
C LYS A 617 31.12 0.48 11.10
N VAL A 618 31.26 0.72 9.79
CA VAL A 618 30.88 -0.23 8.74
C VAL A 618 32.12 -0.83 8.12
N ARG A 619 32.18 -2.16 8.09
CA ARG A 619 33.21 -2.94 7.42
C ARG A 619 32.80 -3.20 5.98
N SER A 620 33.71 -2.93 5.04
CA SER A 620 33.62 -3.34 3.63
C SER A 620 34.42 -4.61 3.42
N THR A 621 33.84 -5.63 2.80
CA THR A 621 34.48 -6.90 2.49
C THR A 621 34.13 -7.35 1.08
N HIS A 622 35.12 -7.87 0.34
CA HIS A 622 34.90 -8.38 -1.01
C HIS A 622 35.25 -9.87 -1.08
N LYS A 623 34.41 -10.68 -1.71
CA LYS A 623 34.68 -12.10 -1.93
C LYS A 623 33.98 -12.65 -3.16
N LYS A 624 34.55 -13.72 -3.75
CA LYS A 624 33.89 -14.46 -4.82
C LYS A 624 32.87 -15.41 -4.27
N ILE A 625 31.73 -15.50 -4.90
CA ILE A 625 30.59 -16.33 -4.50
C ILE A 625 29.85 -16.87 -5.72
N LYS A 626 29.08 -17.93 -5.55
CA LYS A 626 28.24 -18.55 -6.57
C LYS A 626 26.87 -18.93 -6.00
N ALA A 627 25.94 -19.30 -6.86
CA ALA A 627 24.63 -19.83 -6.45
C ALA A 627 24.79 -21.05 -5.52
N GLY A 628 23.98 -21.13 -4.49
CA GLY A 628 23.99 -22.20 -3.47
C GLY A 628 24.99 -22.00 -2.34
N ASP A 629 25.85 -21.00 -2.39
CA ASP A 629 26.74 -20.68 -1.27
C ASP A 629 25.94 -20.13 -0.08
N LYS A 630 26.44 -20.39 1.13
CA LYS A 630 25.84 -19.90 2.37
C LYS A 630 26.65 -18.75 2.95
N LEU A 631 25.97 -17.67 3.29
CA LEU A 631 26.52 -16.52 3.99
C LEU A 631 25.92 -16.43 5.39
N VAL A 632 26.80 -16.33 6.38
CA VAL A 632 26.37 -16.08 7.77
C VAL A 632 26.53 -14.57 8.04
N LEU A 633 25.39 -13.88 8.20
CA LEU A 633 25.32 -12.48 8.53
C LEU A 633 25.13 -12.34 10.05
N LYS A 634 26.03 -11.66 10.71
CA LYS A 634 25.94 -11.37 12.15
C LYS A 634 25.44 -9.95 12.33
N LEU A 635 24.12 -9.81 12.39
CA LEU A 635 23.47 -8.53 12.56
C LEU A 635 23.58 -8.10 14.03
N LYS A 636 24.11 -6.93 14.26
CA LYS A 636 24.20 -6.29 15.57
C LYS A 636 22.81 -5.81 16.01
N ALA A 637 22.59 -5.58 17.29
CA ALA A 637 21.36 -4.92 17.80
C ALA A 637 21.12 -3.60 17.04
N SER A 638 19.92 -3.41 16.52
CA SER A 638 19.54 -2.31 15.61
C SER A 638 20.42 -2.20 14.36
N GLY A 639 21.05 -3.32 13.97
CA GLY A 639 22.03 -3.39 12.89
C GLY A 639 21.47 -3.93 11.58
N GLY A 640 22.36 -4.00 10.60
CA GLY A 640 22.04 -4.52 9.29
C GLY A 640 23.27 -4.96 8.50
N ALA A 641 23.00 -5.46 7.30
CA ALA A 641 24.03 -5.74 6.30
C ALA A 641 23.49 -5.40 4.91
N ALA A 642 24.32 -4.78 4.10
CA ALA A 642 24.03 -4.47 2.71
C ALA A 642 25.00 -5.25 1.80
N LEU A 643 24.45 -5.91 0.77
CA LEU A 643 25.21 -6.79 -0.11
C LEU A 643 24.94 -6.42 -1.57
N HIS A 644 26.01 -6.31 -2.35
CA HIS A 644 25.93 -6.10 -3.80
C HIS A 644 26.71 -7.22 -4.52
N PHE A 645 26.02 -7.94 -5.41
CA PHE A 645 26.56 -9.05 -6.19
C PHE A 645 26.66 -8.63 -7.64
N THR A 646 27.89 -8.58 -8.17
CA THR A 646 28.17 -8.27 -9.56
C THR A 646 28.71 -9.52 -10.27
N PRO A 647 28.16 -9.95 -11.40
CA PRO A 647 28.65 -11.14 -12.08
C PRO A 647 30.10 -10.95 -12.55
N LEU A 648 30.91 -11.97 -12.35
CA LEU A 648 32.26 -12.02 -12.88
C LEU A 648 32.23 -12.52 -14.35
N LYS A 649 33.02 -11.89 -15.19
CA LYS A 649 33.18 -12.28 -16.61
C LYS A 649 33.80 -13.66 -16.74
#